data_ea621d8d70d75f88c5bd62f7255598ff
#
_entry.id   ea621d8d70d75f88c5bd62f7255598ff
#
_cell.length_a   1.000
_cell.length_b   1.000
_cell.length_c   1.000
_cell.angle_alpha   90.00
_cell.angle_beta   90.00
_cell.angle_gamma   90.00
#
_symmetry.space_group_name_H-M   'P 1'
#
loop_
_entity.id
_entity.type
_entity.pdbx_description
1 polymer ?
#
loop_
_entity_poly.entity_id
_entity_poly.type
_entity_poly.pdbx_seq_one_letter_code
_entity_poly.pdbx_strand_id
1 'polypeptide(L)'
;SSQVNDSGNVENNTRLETTDKTIIVTSGENAVGVLACSRPGESRTCVDAVDDEVSDSNSYEVISRADLKMNGGSITTNGINSYGAYANGKKAYINLDYVALETVADGSYAVAIRQGNIDIKNSSITTTGTKAPIAKIYNGGELFFSNVTAVSVKDKGISIDASNIDSHAKIALSSVELSSALDSIDVNKTTTNLSILNRSIITPGNNILVNNTGGDLNIISSNSTLNGATKLVSGTTTLKLSENTIWNMKDDSVVTHLTNSDSIINLSYDDGQTFTQGKTLTVKGNYVGNNGQLNIRTVLGDDKSATDRLIVEGNTSGSTTVYVKNAGGSGAATLNGIELITVNGDESPADAFRQGDARIAAGAFEYQLKQQGKNWYLTSYQSVNEEDNSSEGNSESTETPTPVLRPEAGSYVANLAAANTLFVMRLNDRAGETRYIDPVTEQERSSRLWLRQIGGHNAWRDSNGQLRTTSHRYVSQLGADLLTGGFTDSDSWRLGVMAGYARDYNSTHSSVSDYRSKGSVRGYSAGLYATWFADDISKKGAYIDAWAQYSWFKNSVKGDELAYESYSAKGATVSLEAGYGFALNKSFGLEAAKYTWIFQPQAQAIWMGVDHNAHTEANGSRIENDANNNIQTRLGFRTFIRTQEKNSGPHGDDFEPFVEMNWIHNSKDFAVSMNGVKVEQDGARNLGEIKLGVNGNLNPAASVWGNVGVQLGDNGYNDTAVMVGLKYKF
;
A
#
# COMPACT_ATOMS: atom_id res chain seq x y z
N SER A 1 67.60 -23.66 -8.13
CA SER A 1 68.52 -24.33 -9.11
C SER A 1 67.76 -24.45 -10.43
N SER A 2 68.31 -23.88 -11.46
CA SER A 2 67.80 -24.04 -12.83
C SER A 2 68.30 -25.36 -13.43
N GLN A 3 67.40 -26.22 -13.90
CA GLN A 3 67.76 -27.36 -14.73
C GLN A 3 67.33 -27.09 -16.18
N VAL A 4 68.24 -27.35 -17.12
CA VAL A 4 67.94 -27.33 -18.56
C VAL A 4 67.52 -28.76 -18.92
N ASN A 5 66.30 -28.95 -19.46
CA ASN A 5 65.88 -30.27 -19.93
C ASN A 5 66.49 -30.55 -21.35
N ASP A 6 66.37 -31.79 -21.84
CA ASP A 6 66.92 -32.23 -23.14
C ASP A 6 66.35 -31.48 -24.35
N SER A 7 65.32 -30.66 -24.17
CA SER A 7 64.73 -29.77 -25.19
C SER A 7 65.27 -28.35 -25.14
N GLY A 8 66.22 -28.02 -24.24
CA GLY A 8 66.77 -26.67 -24.09
C GLY A 8 65.93 -25.69 -23.31
N ASN A 9 64.84 -26.13 -22.70
CA ASN A 9 63.95 -25.27 -21.89
C ASN A 9 64.42 -25.24 -20.41
N VAL A 10 64.44 -24.06 -19.81
CA VAL A 10 64.84 -23.83 -18.44
C VAL A 10 63.62 -24.04 -17.53
N GLU A 11 63.60 -25.13 -16.74
CA GLU A 11 62.63 -25.36 -15.67
C GLU A 11 63.13 -24.81 -14.34
N ASN A 12 62.52 -23.76 -13.86
CA ASN A 12 62.74 -23.21 -12.52
C ASN A 12 61.42 -23.23 -11.73
N ASN A 13 61.20 -24.27 -10.94
CA ASN A 13 60.05 -24.30 -10.01
C ASN A 13 60.50 -23.75 -8.65
N THR A 14 60.09 -22.54 -8.32
CA THR A 14 60.38 -21.89 -7.04
C THR A 14 59.17 -21.95 -6.15
N ARG A 15 59.30 -22.49 -4.96
CA ARG A 15 58.23 -22.47 -3.95
C ARG A 15 58.72 -21.80 -2.67
N LEU A 16 57.96 -20.85 -2.17
CA LEU A 16 58.15 -20.21 -0.87
C LEU A 16 56.93 -20.51 0.00
N GLU A 17 57.13 -21.03 1.18
CA GLU A 17 56.08 -21.16 2.21
C GLU A 17 56.50 -20.42 3.48
N THR A 18 55.55 -19.69 4.09
CA THR A 18 55.77 -19.01 5.36
C THR A 18 54.85 -19.59 6.43
N THR A 19 55.22 -19.38 7.69
CA THR A 19 54.46 -19.82 8.85
C THR A 19 53.60 -18.71 9.43
N ASP A 20 52.69 -19.02 10.33
CA ASP A 20 51.65 -18.22 10.94
C ASP A 20 52.07 -16.95 11.73
N LYS A 21 53.39 -16.70 11.89
CA LYS A 21 53.94 -15.52 12.57
C LYS A 21 54.72 -14.59 11.65
N THR A 22 54.61 -14.74 10.34
CA THR A 22 55.37 -13.93 9.38
C THR A 22 54.78 -12.52 9.31
N ILE A 23 55.62 -11.51 9.57
CA ILE A 23 55.32 -10.10 9.44
C ILE A 23 56.19 -9.53 8.34
N ILE A 24 55.58 -8.99 7.29
CA ILE A 24 56.28 -8.32 6.19
C ILE A 24 55.92 -6.84 6.21
N VAL A 25 56.91 -5.98 6.34
CA VAL A 25 56.76 -4.53 6.27
C VAL A 25 57.69 -3.97 5.23
N THR A 26 57.18 -3.22 4.29
CA THR A 26 57.98 -2.51 3.29
C THR A 26 57.73 -0.98 3.35
N SER A 27 58.78 -0.17 3.15
CA SER A 27 58.70 1.29 3.23
C SER A 27 59.28 2.01 2.03
N GLY A 28 59.91 1.26 1.12
CA GLY A 28 60.46 1.83 -0.09
C GLY A 28 59.44 2.12 -1.19
N GLU A 29 59.69 3.10 -2.02
CA GLU A 29 58.90 3.31 -3.23
C GLU A 29 59.02 2.10 -4.17
N ASN A 30 57.93 1.73 -4.85
CA ASN A 30 57.82 0.57 -5.72
C ASN A 30 58.18 -0.78 -5.03
N ALA A 31 58.06 -0.86 -3.71
CA ALA A 31 58.33 -2.08 -2.96
C ALA A 31 57.14 -3.05 -3.08
N VAL A 32 57.44 -4.35 -3.03
CA VAL A 32 56.43 -5.42 -3.06
C VAL A 32 56.54 -6.22 -1.78
N GLY A 33 55.42 -6.43 -1.10
CA GLY A 33 55.35 -7.25 0.10
C GLY A 33 55.66 -8.73 -0.21
N VAL A 34 54.91 -9.33 -1.12
CA VAL A 34 55.14 -10.68 -1.63
C VAL A 34 55.04 -10.71 -3.15
N LEU A 35 56.02 -11.35 -3.81
CA LEU A 35 56.13 -11.41 -5.26
C LEU A 35 56.27 -12.85 -5.77
N ALA A 36 55.40 -13.25 -6.67
CA ALA A 36 55.59 -14.42 -7.53
C ALA A 36 55.83 -13.96 -8.98
N CYS A 37 56.90 -14.40 -9.58
CA CYS A 37 57.25 -13.98 -10.95
C CYS A 37 57.64 -15.18 -11.79
N SER A 38 56.97 -15.36 -12.94
CA SER A 38 57.22 -16.46 -13.88
C SER A 38 57.49 -15.94 -15.31
N ARG A 39 58.09 -14.75 -15.43
CA ARG A 39 58.47 -14.19 -16.75
C ARG A 39 59.72 -14.84 -17.31
N PRO A 40 59.78 -15.06 -18.63
CA PRO A 40 61.02 -15.49 -19.29
C PRO A 40 61.92 -14.30 -19.56
N GLY A 41 63.25 -14.47 -19.43
CA GLY A 41 64.23 -13.55 -19.99
C GLY A 41 65.14 -12.87 -19.00
N GLU A 42 66.35 -12.64 -19.45
CA GLU A 42 67.42 -11.95 -18.74
C GLU A 42 67.05 -10.49 -18.49
N SER A 43 67.14 -10.03 -17.28
CA SER A 43 67.37 -8.66 -16.90
C SER A 43 66.23 -7.61 -16.95
N ARG A 44 64.98 -7.94 -16.93
CA ARG A 44 63.95 -6.94 -16.56
C ARG A 44 63.04 -7.48 -15.50
N THR A 45 63.11 -6.79 -14.61
CA THR A 45 62.66 -6.76 -13.24
C THR A 45 61.25 -7.29 -13.13
N CYS A 46 61.12 -8.41 -12.44
CA CYS A 46 59.83 -8.92 -11.93
C CYS A 46 59.00 -7.88 -11.16
N VAL A 47 59.55 -6.72 -10.94
CA VAL A 47 58.98 -5.59 -10.17
C VAL A 47 58.54 -4.39 -11.06
N ASP A 48 58.45 -4.57 -12.38
CA ASP A 48 57.86 -3.55 -13.24
C ASP A 48 56.44 -3.24 -12.80
N ALA A 49 56.01 -2.00 -12.94
CA ALA A 49 54.64 -1.64 -12.59
C ALA A 49 53.61 -2.55 -13.32
N VAL A 50 52.52 -2.83 -12.65
CA VAL A 50 51.53 -3.82 -13.14
C VAL A 50 50.95 -3.48 -14.50
N ASP A 51 50.92 -2.20 -14.83
CA ASP A 51 50.36 -1.57 -16.05
C ASP A 51 51.39 -1.07 -17.04
N ASP A 52 52.69 -1.29 -16.79
CA ASP A 52 53.73 -0.93 -17.76
C ASP A 52 53.58 -1.71 -19.07
N GLU A 53 53.60 -1.01 -20.21
CA GLU A 53 53.64 -1.61 -21.54
C GLU A 53 55.02 -2.23 -21.79
N VAL A 54 55.20 -3.50 -21.48
CA VAL A 54 56.35 -4.26 -21.86
C VAL A 54 56.01 -5.03 -23.13
N SER A 55 56.70 -4.79 -24.23
CA SER A 55 56.55 -5.55 -25.45
C SER A 55 56.97 -7.00 -25.24
N ASP A 56 56.00 -7.90 -25.14
CA ASP A 56 56.23 -9.37 -25.10
C ASP A 56 56.62 -9.86 -26.51
N SER A 57 57.74 -9.39 -27.05
CA SER A 57 58.16 -9.70 -28.43
C SER A 57 58.95 -11.03 -28.57
N ASN A 58 59.09 -11.80 -27.50
CA ASN A 58 59.77 -13.09 -27.57
C ASN A 58 58.87 -14.24 -27.15
N SER A 59 58.46 -15.08 -28.09
CA SER A 59 57.61 -16.25 -27.96
C SER A 59 58.34 -17.46 -27.31
N TYR A 60 58.98 -17.27 -26.18
CA TYR A 60 59.52 -18.43 -25.41
C TYR A 60 58.41 -18.97 -24.51
N GLU A 61 58.14 -20.27 -24.61
CA GLU A 61 57.23 -20.97 -23.72
C GLU A 61 57.80 -20.99 -22.29
N VAL A 62 57.14 -20.27 -21.38
CA VAL A 62 57.59 -20.24 -19.96
C VAL A 62 57.18 -21.53 -19.25
N ILE A 63 58.14 -22.36 -19.01
CA ILE A 63 57.96 -23.64 -18.28
C ILE A 63 58.04 -23.41 -16.75
N SER A 64 58.72 -22.33 -16.33
CA SER A 64 59.01 -22.05 -14.91
C SER A 64 57.78 -21.59 -14.13
N ARG A 65 57.55 -22.22 -12.98
CA ARG A 65 56.46 -21.89 -12.06
C ARG A 65 57.01 -21.22 -10.79
N ALA A 66 56.33 -20.15 -10.36
CA ALA A 66 56.62 -19.47 -9.11
C ALA A 66 55.41 -19.57 -8.18
N ASP A 67 55.55 -20.30 -7.10
CA ASP A 67 54.52 -20.50 -6.08
C ASP A 67 54.93 -19.83 -4.77
N LEU A 68 54.06 -18.93 -4.27
CA LEU A 68 54.19 -18.35 -2.94
C LEU A 68 52.94 -18.69 -2.12
N LYS A 69 53.16 -19.23 -0.93
CA LYS A 69 52.11 -19.53 0.02
C LYS A 69 52.43 -18.88 1.36
N MET A 70 51.53 -18.10 1.89
CA MET A 70 51.60 -17.52 3.22
C MET A 70 50.35 -17.91 4.03
N ASN A 71 50.62 -18.51 5.20
CA ASN A 71 49.57 -18.95 6.10
C ASN A 71 49.71 -18.21 7.44
N GLY A 72 48.80 -17.28 7.71
CA GLY A 72 48.84 -16.39 8.87
C GLY A 72 49.82 -15.22 8.71
N GLY A 73 49.75 -14.27 9.63
CA GLY A 73 50.62 -13.11 9.68
C GLY A 73 50.08 -11.87 8.98
N SER A 74 50.98 -10.92 8.65
CA SER A 74 50.58 -9.64 8.04
C SER A 74 51.56 -9.18 6.97
N ILE A 75 51.00 -8.43 6.00
CA ILE A 75 51.77 -7.73 4.96
C ILE A 75 51.36 -6.27 5.04
N THR A 76 52.30 -5.35 5.31
CA THR A 76 52.06 -3.91 5.31
C THR A 76 53.02 -3.21 4.36
N THR A 77 52.51 -2.41 3.40
CA THR A 77 53.34 -1.60 2.52
C THR A 77 53.05 -0.11 2.76
N ASN A 78 54.13 0.64 3.07
CA ASN A 78 54.07 2.07 3.38
C ASN A 78 54.58 2.98 2.24
N GLY A 79 55.25 2.40 1.24
CA GLY A 79 55.84 3.13 0.14
C GLY A 79 54.83 3.48 -0.95
N ILE A 80 55.08 4.56 -1.69
CA ILE A 80 54.33 4.96 -2.89
C ILE A 80 54.50 3.93 -4.00
N ASN A 81 53.42 3.67 -4.78
CA ASN A 81 53.41 2.68 -5.88
C ASN A 81 53.83 1.29 -5.46
N SER A 82 53.60 0.89 -4.23
CA SER A 82 54.01 -0.38 -3.64
C SER A 82 52.87 -1.39 -3.60
N TYR A 83 53.17 -2.66 -3.80
CA TYR A 83 52.13 -3.68 -3.87
C TYR A 83 52.21 -4.62 -2.68
N GLY A 84 51.05 -4.95 -2.10
CA GLY A 84 50.97 -5.94 -1.02
C GLY A 84 51.36 -7.36 -1.51
N ALA A 85 50.65 -7.82 -2.55
CA ALA A 85 50.91 -9.10 -3.23
C ALA A 85 50.92 -8.87 -4.76
N TYR A 86 51.96 -9.37 -5.43
CA TYR A 86 52.07 -9.22 -6.89
C TYR A 86 52.37 -10.55 -7.57
N ALA A 87 51.45 -10.99 -8.44
CA ALA A 87 51.67 -12.15 -9.33
C ALA A 87 51.92 -11.69 -10.76
N ASN A 88 53.12 -11.90 -11.25
CA ASN A 88 53.58 -11.44 -12.55
C ASN A 88 53.97 -12.60 -13.46
N GLY A 89 53.16 -12.89 -14.47
CA GLY A 89 53.35 -13.96 -15.45
C GLY A 89 52.38 -15.14 -15.28
N LYS A 90 52.12 -15.86 -16.40
CA LYS A 90 51.08 -16.88 -16.51
C LYS A 90 51.20 -18.06 -15.52
N LYS A 91 52.38 -18.32 -14.99
CA LYS A 91 52.66 -19.39 -14.03
C LYS A 91 53.07 -18.87 -12.64
N ALA A 92 52.72 -17.60 -12.34
CA ALA A 92 52.90 -17.00 -11.02
C ALA A 92 51.68 -17.23 -10.17
N TYR A 93 51.83 -17.82 -8.98
CA TYR A 93 50.76 -18.16 -8.07
C TYR A 93 51.06 -17.64 -6.66
N ILE A 94 50.12 -16.93 -6.06
CA ILE A 94 50.17 -16.49 -4.67
C ILE A 94 48.94 -17.03 -3.94
N ASN A 95 49.15 -17.68 -2.82
CA ASN A 95 48.08 -18.10 -1.92
C ASN A 95 48.30 -17.50 -0.54
N LEU A 96 47.33 -16.67 -0.09
CA LEU A 96 47.33 -16.04 1.23
C LEU A 96 46.16 -16.58 2.03
N ASP A 97 46.41 -17.14 3.20
CA ASP A 97 45.38 -17.66 4.09
C ASP A 97 45.60 -17.13 5.52
N TYR A 98 44.56 -16.60 6.15
CA TYR A 98 44.62 -15.90 7.46
C TYR A 98 45.63 -14.74 7.51
N VAL A 99 45.72 -13.92 6.43
CA VAL A 99 46.67 -12.82 6.31
C VAL A 99 45.95 -11.47 6.44
N ALA A 100 46.51 -10.56 7.25
CA ALA A 100 46.12 -9.15 7.22
C ALA A 100 47.00 -8.40 6.23
N LEU A 101 46.40 -7.86 5.14
CA LEU A 101 47.09 -7.15 4.07
C LEU A 101 46.71 -5.69 4.07
N GLU A 102 47.68 -4.78 4.21
CA GLU A 102 47.46 -3.35 4.26
C GLU A 102 48.43 -2.60 3.34
N THR A 103 47.90 -1.67 2.55
CA THR A 103 48.69 -0.69 1.79
C THR A 103 48.27 0.74 2.13
N VAL A 104 49.25 1.62 2.42
CA VAL A 104 48.98 2.91 3.03
C VAL A 104 49.13 4.05 2.06
N ALA A 105 50.13 4.00 1.17
CA ALA A 105 50.51 5.14 0.31
C ALA A 105 49.73 5.19 -1.02
N ASP A 106 49.81 6.32 -1.70
CA ASP A 106 49.20 6.54 -3.02
C ASP A 106 49.80 5.62 -4.10
N GLY A 107 48.94 5.16 -5.02
CA GLY A 107 49.35 4.25 -6.09
C GLY A 107 49.65 2.82 -5.62
N SER A 108 49.36 2.46 -4.37
CA SER A 108 49.77 1.23 -3.76
C SER A 108 48.61 0.25 -3.67
N TYR A 109 48.64 -0.77 -4.53
CA TYR A 109 47.57 -1.78 -4.61
C TYR A 109 47.79 -2.89 -3.55
N ALA A 110 46.72 -3.33 -2.89
CA ALA A 110 46.86 -4.49 -2.04
C ALA A 110 47.18 -5.75 -2.85
N VAL A 111 46.53 -5.90 -4.01
CA VAL A 111 46.71 -7.01 -4.93
C VAL A 111 47.02 -6.49 -6.33
N ALA A 112 48.11 -6.96 -6.90
CA ALA A 112 48.50 -6.69 -8.29
C ALA A 112 48.62 -8.00 -9.05
N ILE A 113 47.99 -8.10 -10.22
CA ILE A 113 48.02 -9.29 -11.08
C ILE A 113 48.36 -8.86 -12.51
N ARG A 114 49.35 -9.47 -13.08
CA ARG A 114 49.65 -9.39 -14.52
C ARG A 114 49.77 -10.81 -15.09
N GLN A 115 48.68 -11.30 -15.66
CA GLN A 115 48.56 -12.65 -16.21
C GLN A 115 48.76 -13.80 -15.17
N GLY A 116 48.96 -13.51 -13.87
CA GLY A 116 49.14 -14.47 -12.79
C GLY A 116 47.87 -14.81 -12.04
N ASN A 117 48.00 -15.55 -10.95
CA ASN A 117 46.89 -15.97 -10.10
C ASN A 117 47.15 -15.61 -8.64
N ILE A 118 46.14 -15.04 -7.98
CA ILE A 118 46.15 -14.77 -6.54
C ILE A 118 44.90 -15.36 -5.89
N ASP A 119 45.07 -16.17 -4.89
CA ASP A 119 44.01 -16.77 -4.07
C ASP A 119 44.17 -16.30 -2.61
N ILE A 120 43.20 -15.59 -2.06
CA ILE A 120 43.20 -15.04 -0.70
C ILE A 120 41.99 -15.59 0.07
N LYS A 121 42.28 -16.19 1.21
CA LYS A 121 41.26 -16.81 2.06
C LYS A 121 41.32 -16.29 3.49
N ASN A 122 40.18 -16.30 4.19
CA ASN A 122 40.06 -16.02 5.62
C ASN A 122 40.87 -14.78 6.07
N SER A 123 40.90 -13.74 5.26
CA SER A 123 41.85 -12.64 5.35
C SER A 123 41.15 -11.26 5.35
N SER A 124 41.91 -10.25 5.78
CA SER A 124 41.48 -8.86 5.68
C SER A 124 42.40 -8.06 4.73
N ILE A 125 41.81 -7.17 3.94
CA ILE A 125 42.54 -6.34 2.98
C ILE A 125 42.10 -4.88 3.19
N THR A 126 43.09 -3.98 3.33
CA THR A 126 42.80 -2.53 3.44
C THR A 126 43.74 -1.73 2.57
N THR A 127 43.20 -0.78 1.80
CA THR A 127 43.98 0.22 1.08
C THR A 127 43.54 1.62 1.53
N THR A 128 44.47 2.51 1.85
CA THR A 128 44.17 3.87 2.37
C THR A 128 44.70 5.01 1.49
N GLY A 129 45.51 4.70 0.47
CA GLY A 129 46.02 5.67 -0.51
C GLY A 129 45.00 6.08 -1.57
N THR A 130 45.28 7.14 -2.28
CA THR A 130 44.63 7.52 -3.55
C THR A 130 45.23 6.75 -4.71
N LYS A 131 44.46 6.50 -5.77
CA LYS A 131 44.89 5.61 -6.88
C LYS A 131 45.39 4.25 -6.38
N ALA A 132 44.75 3.74 -5.34
CA ALA A 132 45.14 2.53 -4.63
C ALA A 132 43.94 1.59 -4.49
N PRO A 133 43.43 0.98 -5.58
CA PRO A 133 42.37 -0.01 -5.52
C PRO A 133 42.80 -1.21 -4.66
N ILE A 134 41.81 -1.97 -4.18
CA ILE A 134 42.08 -3.25 -3.50
C ILE A 134 42.87 -4.18 -4.42
N ALA A 135 42.39 -4.33 -5.66
CA ALA A 135 43.06 -5.15 -6.65
C ALA A 135 43.17 -4.43 -8.02
N LYS A 136 44.35 -4.55 -8.64
CA LYS A 136 44.59 -4.14 -10.04
C LYS A 136 44.96 -5.40 -10.84
N ILE A 137 44.16 -5.68 -11.88
CA ILE A 137 44.43 -6.79 -12.82
C ILE A 137 44.71 -6.16 -14.18
N TYR A 138 45.87 -6.48 -14.77
CA TYR A 138 46.29 -5.97 -16.04
C TYR A 138 46.70 -7.08 -17.03
N ASN A 139 46.18 -6.99 -18.25
CA ASN A 139 46.39 -8.02 -19.28
C ASN A 139 45.99 -9.44 -18.91
N GLY A 140 44.92 -9.55 -18.08
CA GLY A 140 44.34 -10.82 -17.64
C GLY A 140 44.95 -11.41 -16.40
N GLY A 141 44.44 -12.58 -16.01
CA GLY A 141 44.80 -13.32 -14.80
C GLY A 141 43.59 -13.71 -13.94
N GLU A 142 43.86 -14.33 -12.80
CA GLU A 142 42.80 -14.85 -11.94
C GLU A 142 42.93 -14.33 -10.51
N LEU A 143 41.80 -13.90 -9.94
CA LEU A 143 41.67 -13.42 -8.56
C LEU A 143 40.57 -14.20 -7.86
N PHE A 144 40.91 -14.85 -6.73
CA PHE A 144 39.96 -15.57 -5.91
C PHE A 144 39.98 -15.02 -4.48
N PHE A 145 38.86 -14.53 -3.99
CA PHE A 145 38.63 -14.18 -2.58
C PHE A 145 37.62 -15.12 -1.97
N SER A 146 37.94 -15.69 -0.82
CA SER A 146 37.04 -16.57 -0.07
C SER A 146 37.06 -16.23 1.43
N ASN A 147 35.92 -15.81 1.98
CA ASN A 147 35.83 -15.34 3.35
C ASN A 147 36.80 -14.17 3.62
N VAL A 148 36.65 -13.09 2.83
CA VAL A 148 37.54 -11.92 2.86
C VAL A 148 36.74 -10.66 3.14
N THR A 149 37.24 -9.81 4.05
CA THR A 149 36.79 -8.43 4.20
C THR A 149 37.79 -7.52 3.51
N ALA A 150 37.36 -6.78 2.50
CA ALA A 150 38.21 -5.95 1.67
C ALA A 150 37.69 -4.50 1.63
N VAL A 151 38.54 -3.54 2.01
CA VAL A 151 38.17 -2.12 2.12
C VAL A 151 39.15 -1.23 1.35
N SER A 152 38.63 -0.44 0.41
CA SER A 152 39.37 0.69 -0.18
C SER A 152 38.81 2.00 0.38
N VAL A 153 39.62 2.69 1.17
CA VAL A 153 39.17 3.89 1.92
C VAL A 153 39.02 5.12 1.02
N LYS A 154 39.80 5.20 -0.09
CA LYS A 154 39.80 6.39 -0.96
C LYS A 154 39.67 6.09 -2.44
N ASP A 155 39.63 4.83 -2.85
CA ASP A 155 39.66 4.47 -4.26
C ASP A 155 38.67 3.34 -4.58
N LYS A 156 38.81 2.76 -5.78
CA LYS A 156 38.02 1.68 -6.34
C LYS A 156 38.24 0.34 -5.59
N GLY A 157 37.32 -0.59 -5.78
CA GLY A 157 37.46 -1.96 -5.30
C GLY A 157 38.45 -2.73 -6.21
N ILE A 158 37.99 -3.22 -7.33
CA ILE A 158 38.77 -4.00 -8.30
C ILE A 158 38.80 -3.25 -9.62
N SER A 159 40.01 -2.96 -10.08
CA SER A 159 40.28 -2.33 -11.38
C SER A 159 40.89 -3.34 -12.34
N ILE A 160 40.26 -3.51 -13.49
CA ILE A 160 40.63 -4.50 -14.49
C ILE A 160 40.89 -3.76 -15.81
N ASP A 161 42.06 -3.90 -16.37
CA ASP A 161 42.47 -3.20 -17.58
C ASP A 161 43.36 -4.09 -18.45
N ALA A 162 43.44 -3.76 -19.71
CA ALA A 162 44.32 -4.45 -20.64
C ALA A 162 44.79 -3.54 -21.78
N SER A 163 45.93 -3.88 -22.39
CA SER A 163 46.40 -3.23 -23.60
C SER A 163 45.52 -3.57 -24.82
N ASN A 164 44.88 -4.73 -24.82
CA ASN A 164 43.97 -5.17 -25.88
C ASN A 164 42.78 -6.01 -25.29
N ILE A 165 41.74 -6.18 -26.09
CA ILE A 165 40.50 -6.87 -25.70
C ILE A 165 40.68 -8.40 -25.61
N ASP A 166 41.75 -8.96 -26.19
CA ASP A 166 41.97 -10.41 -26.14
C ASP A 166 42.44 -10.92 -24.75
N SER A 167 42.63 -10.02 -23.81
CA SER A 167 42.98 -10.34 -22.46
C SER A 167 41.77 -10.92 -21.71
N HIS A 168 42.01 -11.94 -20.90
CA HIS A 168 40.95 -12.61 -20.11
C HIS A 168 41.26 -12.52 -18.61
N ALA A 169 40.31 -11.95 -17.88
CA ALA A 169 40.36 -11.95 -16.41
C ALA A 169 39.24 -12.86 -15.83
N LYS A 170 39.56 -13.60 -14.77
CA LYS A 170 38.60 -14.40 -14.02
C LYS A 170 38.66 -14.02 -12.55
N ILE A 171 37.50 -13.64 -12.02
CA ILE A 171 37.38 -13.20 -10.62
C ILE A 171 36.28 -13.98 -9.95
N ALA A 172 36.58 -14.52 -8.75
CA ALA A 172 35.55 -15.13 -7.91
C ALA A 172 35.62 -14.54 -6.49
N LEU A 173 34.49 -14.02 -6.05
CA LEU A 173 34.27 -13.47 -4.72
C LEU A 173 33.25 -14.38 -4.00
N SER A 174 33.67 -15.12 -3.00
CA SER A 174 32.82 -16.04 -2.26
C SER A 174 32.85 -15.73 -0.78
N SER A 175 31.72 -15.39 -0.19
CA SER A 175 31.63 -14.91 1.20
C SER A 175 32.52 -13.68 1.45
N VAL A 176 32.45 -12.69 0.55
CA VAL A 176 33.30 -11.49 0.56
C VAL A 176 32.47 -10.28 0.93
N GLU A 177 32.98 -9.49 1.86
CA GLU A 177 32.51 -8.13 2.10
C GLU A 177 33.51 -7.15 1.45
N LEU A 178 33.11 -6.54 0.32
CA LEU A 178 33.93 -5.57 -0.40
C LEU A 178 33.29 -4.18 -0.31
N SER A 179 34.01 -3.24 0.26
CA SER A 179 33.63 -1.84 0.27
C SER A 179 34.71 -0.98 -0.38
N SER A 180 34.31 0.01 -1.15
CA SER A 180 35.18 0.96 -1.85
C SER A 180 34.67 2.37 -1.76
N ALA A 181 35.53 3.36 -1.72
CA ALA A 181 35.11 4.76 -1.75
C ALA A 181 34.56 5.19 -3.12
N LEU A 182 35.10 4.61 -4.19
CA LEU A 182 34.69 4.82 -5.57
C LEU A 182 34.04 3.54 -6.13
N ASP A 183 34.09 3.36 -7.48
CA ASP A 183 33.50 2.21 -8.16
C ASP A 183 33.98 0.88 -7.54
N SER A 184 33.04 -0.07 -7.30
CA SER A 184 33.49 -1.36 -6.77
C SER A 184 34.20 -2.20 -7.81
N ILE A 185 33.73 -2.20 -9.06
CA ILE A 185 34.29 -2.95 -10.19
C ILE A 185 34.45 -2.00 -11.39
N ASP A 186 35.66 -1.83 -11.85
CA ASP A 186 36.01 -0.99 -12.99
C ASP A 186 36.69 -1.83 -14.07
N VAL A 187 36.13 -1.84 -15.30
CA VAL A 187 36.59 -2.72 -16.38
C VAL A 187 36.85 -1.93 -17.63
N ASN A 188 38.03 -2.16 -18.23
CA ASN A 188 38.41 -1.58 -19.50
C ASN A 188 39.19 -2.58 -20.38
N LYS A 189 38.81 -2.69 -21.66
CA LYS A 189 39.49 -3.50 -22.69
C LYS A 189 39.82 -4.95 -22.30
N THR A 190 38.99 -5.62 -21.50
CA THR A 190 39.25 -6.97 -21.04
C THR A 190 37.99 -7.79 -21.13
N THR A 191 38.09 -9.05 -21.57
CA THR A 191 37.03 -10.03 -21.35
C THR A 191 37.10 -10.53 -19.91
N THR A 192 36.13 -10.17 -19.10
CA THR A 192 36.11 -10.45 -17.66
C THR A 192 34.95 -11.35 -17.28
N ASN A 193 35.25 -12.47 -16.61
CA ASN A 193 34.25 -13.32 -15.95
C ASN A 193 34.32 -13.11 -14.45
N LEU A 194 33.26 -12.53 -13.88
CA LEU A 194 33.14 -12.21 -12.45
C LEU A 194 32.03 -13.07 -11.81
N SER A 195 32.39 -13.83 -10.80
CA SER A 195 31.45 -14.59 -9.98
C SER A 195 31.38 -13.98 -8.58
N ILE A 196 30.16 -13.67 -8.09
CA ILE A 196 29.89 -13.11 -6.76
C ILE A 196 28.94 -14.08 -6.05
N LEU A 197 29.43 -14.80 -5.04
CA LEU A 197 28.78 -16.00 -4.53
C LEU A 197 28.66 -15.98 -2.99
N ASN A 198 27.78 -16.83 -2.46
CA ASN A 198 27.78 -17.25 -1.07
C ASN A 198 27.70 -16.11 -0.04
N ARG A 199 26.67 -15.28 -0.12
CA ARG A 199 26.40 -14.12 0.76
C ARG A 199 27.47 -13.01 0.66
N SER A 200 28.12 -12.88 -0.47
CA SER A 200 28.99 -11.73 -0.71
C SER A 200 28.18 -10.43 -0.74
N ILE A 201 28.79 -9.36 -0.21
CA ILE A 201 28.21 -8.02 -0.17
C ILE A 201 29.16 -7.05 -0.83
N ILE A 202 28.73 -6.39 -1.89
CA ILE A 202 29.54 -5.41 -2.63
C ILE A 202 28.92 -4.03 -2.48
N THR A 203 29.68 -3.08 -1.95
CA THR A 203 29.17 -1.74 -1.63
C THR A 203 30.15 -0.63 -2.06
N PRO A 204 29.86 0.13 -3.14
CA PRO A 204 30.58 1.34 -3.51
C PRO A 204 30.13 2.56 -2.70
N GLY A 205 31.06 3.43 -2.37
CA GLY A 205 30.77 4.71 -1.69
C GLY A 205 30.17 5.78 -2.61
N ASN A 206 30.54 5.74 -3.89
CA ASN A 206 30.01 6.66 -4.93
C ASN A 206 28.74 6.14 -5.63
N ASN A 207 28.13 5.07 -5.14
CA ASN A 207 26.95 4.42 -5.71
C ASN A 207 27.16 3.71 -7.06
N ILE A 208 28.38 3.53 -7.57
CA ILE A 208 28.68 2.83 -8.81
C ILE A 208 29.22 1.44 -8.50
N LEU A 209 28.39 0.41 -8.67
CA LEU A 209 28.76 -0.99 -8.50
C LEU A 209 29.74 -1.43 -9.60
N VAL A 210 29.40 -1.14 -10.84
CA VAL A 210 30.16 -1.51 -12.03
C VAL A 210 30.31 -0.29 -12.94
N ASN A 211 31.54 -0.02 -13.38
CA ASN A 211 31.85 0.92 -14.42
C ASN A 211 32.58 0.18 -15.56
N ASN A 212 31.90 -0.05 -16.69
CA ASN A 212 32.46 -0.70 -17.86
C ASN A 212 32.71 0.34 -18.95
N THR A 213 33.98 0.61 -19.23
CA THR A 213 34.40 1.61 -20.17
C THR A 213 34.86 1.04 -21.53
N GLY A 214 34.86 -0.28 -21.71
CA GLY A 214 35.24 -0.89 -22.97
C GLY A 214 35.45 -2.41 -22.97
N GLY A 215 35.19 -3.09 -21.89
CA GLY A 215 35.39 -4.53 -21.78
C GLY A 215 34.14 -5.37 -22.06
N ASP A 216 34.33 -6.67 -22.23
CA ASP A 216 33.24 -7.65 -22.24
C ASP A 216 33.12 -8.28 -20.85
N LEU A 217 32.17 -7.81 -20.06
CA LEU A 217 32.01 -8.22 -18.67
C LEU A 217 30.84 -9.19 -18.52
N ASN A 218 31.11 -10.37 -18.02
CA ASN A 218 30.11 -11.37 -17.64
C ASN A 218 30.06 -11.52 -16.12
N ILE A 219 28.95 -11.14 -15.51
CA ILE A 219 28.73 -11.23 -14.06
C ILE A 219 27.71 -12.33 -13.77
N ILE A 220 28.07 -13.25 -12.88
CA ILE A 220 27.16 -14.19 -12.27
C ILE A 220 27.13 -13.90 -10.77
N SER A 221 25.96 -13.58 -10.26
CA SER A 221 25.77 -13.37 -8.82
C SER A 221 24.73 -14.35 -8.28
N SER A 222 25.12 -15.08 -7.23
CA SER A 222 24.30 -16.08 -6.57
C SER A 222 24.30 -15.86 -5.07
N ASN A 223 23.13 -15.83 -4.46
CA ASN A 223 22.92 -15.67 -3.01
C ASN A 223 23.78 -14.53 -2.42
N SER A 224 23.73 -13.35 -3.02
CA SER A 224 24.60 -12.22 -2.66
C SER A 224 23.85 -10.90 -2.71
N THR A 225 24.47 -9.84 -2.18
CA THR A 225 23.89 -8.49 -2.20
C THR A 225 24.79 -7.55 -2.97
N LEU A 226 24.24 -6.95 -4.01
CA LEU A 226 24.88 -5.98 -4.88
C LEU A 226 24.29 -4.59 -4.62
N ASN A 227 25.08 -3.62 -4.18
CA ASN A 227 24.63 -2.26 -3.95
C ASN A 227 25.25 -1.35 -5.01
N GLY A 228 24.44 -0.50 -5.63
CA GLY A 228 24.87 0.52 -6.59
C GLY A 228 24.41 0.29 -8.02
N ALA A 229 24.78 1.20 -8.89
CA ALA A 229 24.42 1.26 -10.30
C ALA A 229 25.45 0.58 -11.20
N THR A 230 25.02 0.14 -12.38
CA THR A 230 25.91 -0.30 -13.45
C THR A 230 26.00 0.77 -14.54
N LYS A 231 27.19 1.19 -14.87
CA LYS A 231 27.47 2.14 -15.97
C LYS A 231 28.14 1.38 -17.13
N LEU A 232 27.63 1.56 -18.33
CA LEU A 232 28.16 0.94 -19.53
C LEU A 232 28.44 2.06 -20.57
N VAL A 233 29.70 2.40 -20.74
CA VAL A 233 30.15 3.40 -21.71
C VAL A 233 30.36 2.77 -23.10
N SER A 234 31.08 1.63 -23.13
CA SER A 234 31.26 0.81 -24.32
C SER A 234 31.55 -0.64 -23.93
N GLY A 235 31.59 -1.56 -24.90
CA GLY A 235 31.69 -2.99 -24.63
C GLY A 235 30.34 -3.63 -24.26
N THR A 236 30.39 -4.74 -23.55
CA THR A 236 29.20 -5.45 -23.13
C THR A 236 29.20 -5.72 -21.62
N THR A 237 28.03 -5.72 -20.99
CA THR A 237 27.84 -6.13 -19.61
C THR A 237 26.66 -7.09 -19.54
N THR A 238 26.94 -8.37 -19.35
CA THR A 238 25.93 -9.41 -19.09
C THR A 238 25.84 -9.67 -17.59
N LEU A 239 24.66 -9.52 -17.02
CA LEU A 239 24.40 -9.75 -15.60
C LEU A 239 23.40 -10.88 -15.42
N LYS A 240 23.81 -11.92 -14.66
CA LYS A 240 22.95 -13.04 -14.27
C LYS A 240 22.83 -13.08 -12.76
N LEU A 241 21.61 -12.89 -12.25
CA LEU A 241 21.24 -12.95 -10.85
C LEU A 241 20.53 -14.28 -10.58
N SER A 242 20.90 -14.97 -9.49
CA SER A 242 20.29 -16.24 -9.10
C SER A 242 20.29 -16.45 -7.59
N GLU A 243 19.52 -17.43 -7.12
CA GLU A 243 19.51 -17.93 -5.76
C GLU A 243 19.36 -16.84 -4.68
N ASN A 244 18.29 -16.04 -4.77
CA ASN A 244 18.01 -14.93 -3.85
C ASN A 244 19.05 -13.81 -3.84
N THR A 245 19.75 -13.58 -4.95
CA THR A 245 20.57 -12.37 -5.09
C THR A 245 19.71 -11.11 -5.03
N ILE A 246 20.17 -10.09 -4.31
CA ILE A 246 19.51 -8.79 -4.21
C ILE A 246 20.41 -7.74 -4.88
N TRP A 247 19.87 -7.08 -5.90
CA TRP A 247 20.52 -5.91 -6.50
C TRP A 247 19.77 -4.62 -6.09
N ASN A 248 20.36 -3.89 -5.16
CA ASN A 248 19.89 -2.58 -4.71
C ASN A 248 20.43 -1.50 -5.61
N MET A 249 19.64 -1.06 -6.57
CA MET A 249 20.02 -0.05 -7.54
C MET A 249 19.93 1.34 -6.92
N LYS A 250 21.06 2.07 -6.86
CA LYS A 250 21.12 3.40 -6.25
C LYS A 250 21.04 4.57 -7.23
N ASP A 251 21.26 4.32 -8.50
CA ASP A 251 21.22 5.30 -9.60
C ASP A 251 20.83 4.60 -10.89
N ASP A 252 20.60 5.35 -11.98
CA ASP A 252 20.32 4.82 -13.31
C ASP A 252 21.39 3.81 -13.73
N SER A 253 20.93 2.70 -14.27
CA SER A 253 21.78 1.56 -14.60
C SER A 253 21.59 1.10 -16.04
N VAL A 254 22.68 0.68 -16.67
CA VAL A 254 22.69 0.14 -18.03
C VAL A 254 23.44 -1.18 -18.05
N VAL A 255 22.83 -2.21 -18.63
CA VAL A 255 23.44 -3.52 -18.91
C VAL A 255 23.10 -3.95 -20.33
N THR A 256 23.91 -4.86 -20.91
CA THR A 256 23.62 -5.40 -22.25
C THR A 256 22.57 -6.49 -22.19
N HIS A 257 22.75 -7.49 -21.34
CA HIS A 257 21.79 -8.57 -21.11
C HIS A 257 21.57 -8.77 -19.62
N LEU A 258 20.34 -9.08 -19.25
CA LEU A 258 19.97 -9.28 -17.86
C LEU A 258 19.15 -10.57 -17.69
N THR A 259 19.58 -11.43 -16.80
CA THR A 259 18.80 -12.58 -16.32
C THR A 259 18.51 -12.42 -14.85
N ASN A 260 17.24 -12.52 -14.46
CA ASN A 260 16.78 -12.43 -13.08
C ASN A 260 16.08 -13.74 -12.68
N SER A 261 16.83 -14.66 -12.06
CA SER A 261 16.32 -15.96 -11.66
C SER A 261 16.21 -16.03 -10.13
N ASP A 262 15.00 -16.24 -9.60
CA ASP A 262 14.74 -16.32 -8.15
C ASP A 262 15.45 -15.21 -7.35
N SER A 263 15.48 -13.99 -7.87
CA SER A 263 16.30 -12.90 -7.36
C SER A 263 15.54 -11.58 -7.40
N ILE A 264 16.03 -10.57 -6.68
CA ILE A 264 15.34 -9.30 -6.49
C ILE A 264 16.15 -8.17 -7.14
N ILE A 265 15.55 -7.46 -8.09
CA ILE A 265 16.03 -6.18 -8.58
C ILE A 265 15.24 -5.08 -7.88
N ASN A 266 15.94 -4.30 -7.06
CA ASN A 266 15.32 -3.31 -6.20
C ASN A 266 15.62 -1.89 -6.70
N LEU A 267 14.81 -1.37 -7.64
CA LEU A 267 14.83 0.04 -8.03
C LEU A 267 14.26 0.90 -6.89
N SER A 268 13.37 0.33 -6.09
CA SER A 268 12.74 0.99 -4.96
C SER A 268 13.67 1.20 -3.76
N TYR A 269 14.96 0.88 -3.88
CA TYR A 269 15.91 1.08 -2.78
C TYR A 269 15.91 2.54 -2.32
N ASP A 270 15.56 2.72 -1.05
CA ASP A 270 15.38 4.02 -0.43
C ASP A 270 16.66 4.37 0.35
N ASP A 271 17.28 5.46 -0.03
CA ASP A 271 18.46 6.04 0.64
C ASP A 271 18.08 7.14 1.66
N GLY A 272 16.78 7.28 1.97
CA GLY A 272 16.23 8.31 2.84
C GLY A 272 16.00 9.66 2.14
N GLN A 273 16.19 9.75 0.82
CA GLN A 273 15.91 10.95 0.03
C GLN A 273 14.43 11.01 -0.37
N THR A 274 13.91 12.24 -0.48
CA THR A 274 12.58 12.46 -1.06
C THR A 274 12.56 12.01 -2.50
N PHE A 275 11.57 11.18 -2.87
CA PHE A 275 11.41 10.72 -4.25
C PHE A 275 10.96 11.88 -5.15
N THR A 276 11.86 12.40 -5.95
CA THR A 276 11.57 13.48 -6.91
C THR A 276 11.61 13.01 -8.36
N GLN A 277 12.39 11.98 -8.63
CA GLN A 277 12.55 11.38 -9.96
C GLN A 277 12.81 9.89 -9.82
N GLY A 278 12.22 9.08 -10.71
CA GLY A 278 12.45 7.64 -10.76
C GLY A 278 13.80 7.29 -11.36
N LYS A 279 14.31 6.12 -10.98
CA LYS A 279 15.52 5.51 -11.57
C LYS A 279 15.12 4.68 -12.78
N THR A 280 16.04 4.61 -13.74
CA THR A 280 15.85 3.82 -14.95
C THR A 280 16.87 2.69 -15.02
N LEU A 281 16.38 1.47 -15.20
CA LEU A 281 17.20 0.32 -15.59
C LEU A 281 17.03 0.07 -17.08
N THR A 282 18.10 0.26 -17.85
CA THR A 282 18.12 0.01 -19.29
C THR A 282 18.85 -1.30 -19.59
N VAL A 283 18.16 -2.21 -20.26
CA VAL A 283 18.70 -3.47 -20.80
C VAL A 283 18.78 -3.31 -22.32
N LYS A 284 19.98 -3.13 -22.87
CA LYS A 284 20.18 -2.88 -24.31
C LYS A 284 19.86 -4.08 -25.21
N GLY A 285 19.84 -5.27 -24.66
CA GLY A 285 19.46 -6.50 -25.32
C GLY A 285 18.28 -7.14 -24.62
N ASN A 286 18.34 -8.45 -24.41
CA ASN A 286 17.23 -9.21 -23.86
C ASN A 286 17.19 -9.23 -22.34
N TYR A 287 15.98 -9.23 -21.80
CA TYR A 287 15.66 -9.49 -20.40
C TYR A 287 15.03 -10.87 -20.25
N VAL A 288 15.54 -11.67 -19.33
CA VAL A 288 15.01 -13.00 -19.01
C VAL A 288 14.60 -13.02 -17.53
N GLY A 289 13.33 -13.19 -17.25
CA GLY A 289 12.78 -13.36 -15.91
C GLY A 289 12.45 -14.83 -15.64
N ASN A 290 13.10 -15.43 -14.64
CA ASN A 290 12.78 -16.78 -14.19
C ASN A 290 12.35 -16.72 -12.72
N ASN A 291 11.07 -16.46 -12.47
CA ASN A 291 10.57 -16.23 -11.12
C ASN A 291 11.28 -15.07 -10.40
N GLY A 292 11.71 -14.06 -11.18
CA GLY A 292 12.38 -12.87 -10.66
C GLY A 292 11.40 -11.92 -10.00
N GLN A 293 11.92 -11.03 -9.16
CA GLN A 293 11.19 -9.93 -8.55
C GLN A 293 11.76 -8.58 -8.99
N LEU A 294 10.87 -7.63 -9.28
CA LEU A 294 11.20 -6.25 -9.62
C LEU A 294 10.43 -5.30 -8.71
N ASN A 295 11.14 -4.53 -7.89
CA ASN A 295 10.54 -3.55 -6.98
C ASN A 295 10.69 -2.15 -7.57
N ILE A 296 9.57 -1.45 -7.73
CA ILE A 296 9.44 -0.13 -8.37
C ILE A 296 8.80 0.85 -7.39
N ARG A 297 9.30 2.09 -7.33
CA ARG A 297 8.60 3.22 -6.69
C ARG A 297 7.85 3.99 -7.76
N THR A 298 6.62 4.34 -7.45
CA THR A 298 5.75 5.12 -8.33
C THR A 298 4.97 6.13 -7.51
N VAL A 299 4.95 7.38 -7.92
CA VAL A 299 3.96 8.33 -7.40
C VAL A 299 2.61 7.91 -7.97
N LEU A 300 1.73 7.37 -7.13
CA LEU A 300 0.42 6.94 -7.58
C LEU A 300 -0.47 8.16 -7.89
N GLY A 301 -0.57 8.51 -9.16
CA GLY A 301 -1.30 9.65 -9.68
C GLY A 301 -1.79 9.40 -11.10
N ASP A 302 -1.74 10.41 -11.95
CA ASP A 302 -2.10 10.33 -13.37
C ASP A 302 -0.99 9.71 -14.25
N ASP A 303 -1.22 9.64 -15.56
CA ASP A 303 -0.29 9.06 -16.55
C ASP A 303 1.12 9.68 -16.56
N LYS A 304 1.29 10.89 -16.05
CA LYS A 304 2.56 11.64 -16.03
C LYS A 304 3.32 11.48 -14.70
N SER A 305 2.84 10.65 -13.83
CA SER A 305 3.42 10.46 -12.51
C SER A 305 4.85 9.94 -12.58
N ALA A 306 5.71 10.47 -11.72
CA ALA A 306 7.10 10.01 -11.61
C ALA A 306 7.15 8.55 -11.14
N THR A 307 7.99 7.75 -11.80
CA THR A 307 8.13 6.33 -11.52
C THR A 307 9.53 5.82 -11.84
N ASP A 308 10.00 4.83 -11.09
CA ASP A 308 11.14 4.00 -11.52
C ASP A 308 10.73 3.21 -12.77
N ARG A 309 11.65 2.96 -13.69
CA ARG A 309 11.37 2.32 -14.99
C ARG A 309 12.33 1.21 -15.34
N LEU A 310 11.82 0.18 -16.01
CA LEU A 310 12.60 -0.80 -16.74
C LEU A 310 12.41 -0.56 -18.24
N ILE A 311 13.51 -0.34 -18.98
CA ILE A 311 13.51 -0.23 -20.43
C ILE A 311 14.30 -1.41 -21.00
N VAL A 312 13.66 -2.23 -21.83
CA VAL A 312 14.26 -3.36 -22.53
C VAL A 312 14.29 -3.02 -24.03
N GLU A 313 15.48 -2.82 -24.58
CA GLU A 313 15.65 -2.52 -26.00
C GLU A 313 15.46 -3.78 -26.88
N GLY A 314 15.72 -4.96 -26.33
CA GLY A 314 15.45 -6.26 -26.94
C GLY A 314 14.15 -6.89 -26.48
N ASN A 315 14.10 -8.22 -26.48
CA ASN A 315 12.95 -9.03 -26.12
C ASN A 315 12.89 -9.34 -24.62
N THR A 316 11.67 -9.63 -24.14
CA THR A 316 11.45 -10.17 -22.81
C THR A 316 10.99 -11.63 -22.88
N SER A 317 11.39 -12.43 -21.89
CA SER A 317 10.92 -13.82 -21.76
C SER A 317 10.89 -14.26 -20.30
N GLY A 318 10.18 -15.37 -20.03
CA GLY A 318 9.98 -15.90 -18.71
C GLY A 318 8.99 -15.09 -17.89
N SER A 319 9.10 -15.07 -16.56
CA SER A 319 8.14 -14.39 -15.69
C SER A 319 8.82 -13.63 -14.54
N THR A 320 8.41 -12.39 -14.32
CA THR A 320 8.88 -11.51 -13.24
C THR A 320 7.70 -10.93 -12.47
N THR A 321 7.73 -11.01 -11.14
CA THR A 321 6.75 -10.39 -10.27
C THR A 321 7.14 -8.94 -9.98
N VAL A 322 6.23 -8.00 -10.26
CA VAL A 322 6.43 -6.57 -10.06
C VAL A 322 5.72 -6.10 -8.80
N TYR A 323 6.45 -5.53 -7.87
CA TYR A 323 5.92 -4.90 -6.67
C TYR A 323 6.06 -3.38 -6.78
N VAL A 324 4.96 -2.67 -6.56
CA VAL A 324 4.91 -1.21 -6.65
C VAL A 324 4.72 -0.61 -5.27
N LYS A 325 5.65 0.27 -4.88
CA LYS A 325 5.58 1.07 -3.65
C LYS A 325 5.13 2.49 -3.99
N ASN A 326 4.06 2.99 -3.34
CA ASN A 326 3.67 4.38 -3.49
C ASN A 326 4.76 5.32 -2.94
N ALA A 327 5.23 6.23 -3.77
CA ALA A 327 6.26 7.23 -3.46
C ALA A 327 5.66 8.60 -3.06
N GLY A 328 4.46 8.61 -2.46
CA GLY A 328 3.79 9.83 -2.00
C GLY A 328 2.66 10.33 -2.91
N GLY A 329 2.19 9.49 -3.84
CA GLY A 329 1.04 9.81 -4.68
C GLY A 329 -0.27 9.82 -3.91
N SER A 330 -1.14 10.77 -4.25
CA SER A 330 -2.46 10.97 -3.62
C SER A 330 -3.60 10.26 -4.35
N GLY A 331 -3.30 9.54 -5.43
CA GLY A 331 -4.28 8.87 -6.29
C GLY A 331 -4.93 9.79 -7.31
N ALA A 332 -4.99 9.35 -8.55
CA ALA A 332 -5.74 10.00 -9.62
C ALA A 332 -6.22 8.98 -10.66
N ALA A 333 -7.20 9.36 -11.46
CA ALA A 333 -7.59 8.56 -12.62
C ALA A 333 -6.49 8.63 -13.69
N THR A 334 -6.13 7.46 -14.23
CA THR A 334 -5.27 7.38 -15.41
C THR A 334 -6.12 7.27 -16.68
N LEU A 335 -5.59 7.73 -17.79
CA LEU A 335 -6.20 7.57 -19.12
C LEU A 335 -5.51 6.46 -19.92
N ASN A 336 -4.18 6.50 -19.96
CA ASN A 336 -3.36 5.48 -20.62
C ASN A 336 -2.59 4.61 -19.63
N GLY A 337 -2.47 5.05 -18.38
CA GLY A 337 -1.68 4.42 -17.33
C GLY A 337 -0.29 5.00 -17.17
N ILE A 338 0.33 4.72 -16.02
CA ILE A 338 1.72 5.09 -15.71
C ILE A 338 2.64 4.01 -16.30
N GLU A 339 3.47 4.35 -17.27
CA GLU A 339 4.37 3.41 -17.92
C GLU A 339 5.51 2.99 -16.99
N LEU A 340 5.53 1.72 -16.58
CA LEU A 340 6.56 1.15 -15.73
C LEU A 340 7.63 0.39 -16.49
N ILE A 341 7.22 -0.32 -17.55
CA ILE A 341 8.12 -1.19 -18.34
C ILE A 341 7.89 -0.93 -19.82
N THR A 342 8.95 -0.55 -20.50
CA THR A 342 8.99 -0.34 -21.95
C THR A 342 9.76 -1.48 -22.61
N VAL A 343 9.17 -2.11 -23.63
CA VAL A 343 9.82 -3.18 -24.42
C VAL A 343 9.85 -2.76 -25.88
N ASN A 344 11.06 -2.54 -26.42
CA ASN A 344 11.26 -2.11 -27.80
C ASN A 344 11.49 -3.29 -28.74
N GLY A 345 11.84 -4.48 -28.23
CA GLY A 345 11.98 -5.71 -29.02
C GLY A 345 10.66 -6.21 -29.61
N ASP A 346 10.72 -7.32 -30.34
CA ASP A 346 9.56 -7.87 -31.02
C ASP A 346 8.65 -8.71 -30.10
N GLU A 347 9.21 -9.25 -29.01
CA GLU A 347 8.53 -10.17 -28.10
C GLU A 347 8.42 -9.64 -26.67
N SER A 348 7.19 -9.59 -26.16
CA SER A 348 6.84 -9.34 -24.75
C SER A 348 5.63 -10.18 -24.41
N PRO A 349 5.83 -11.46 -23.98
CA PRO A 349 4.74 -12.35 -23.62
C PRO A 349 3.85 -11.79 -22.50
N ALA A 350 2.57 -12.12 -22.52
CA ALA A 350 1.60 -11.61 -21.54
C ALA A 350 1.89 -12.03 -20.08
N ASP A 351 2.70 -13.03 -19.87
CA ASP A 351 3.17 -13.52 -18.56
C ASP A 351 4.58 -13.06 -18.19
N ALA A 352 5.24 -12.24 -19.04
CA ALA A 352 6.59 -11.75 -18.78
C ALA A 352 6.66 -10.91 -17.48
N PHE A 353 5.60 -10.16 -17.18
CA PHE A 353 5.49 -9.42 -15.93
C PHE A 353 4.10 -9.60 -15.34
N ARG A 354 4.02 -9.76 -14.03
CA ARG A 354 2.77 -9.88 -13.30
C ARG A 354 2.84 -9.04 -12.04
N GLN A 355 1.71 -8.49 -11.63
CA GLN A 355 1.61 -7.78 -10.35
C GLN A 355 1.86 -8.76 -9.20
N GLY A 356 2.61 -8.31 -8.20
CA GLY A 356 2.75 -9.03 -6.93
C GLY A 356 1.45 -9.02 -6.11
N ASP A 357 1.40 -9.84 -5.07
CA ASP A 357 0.20 -10.04 -4.24
C ASP A 357 -0.22 -8.78 -3.47
N ALA A 358 0.63 -7.76 -3.38
CA ALA A 358 0.30 -6.52 -2.67
C ALA A 358 -0.68 -5.67 -3.48
N ARG A 359 -1.78 -5.30 -2.85
CA ARG A 359 -2.76 -4.36 -3.39
C ARG A 359 -2.18 -2.96 -3.56
N ILE A 360 -2.44 -2.32 -4.70
CA ILE A 360 -1.92 -0.99 -5.04
C ILE A 360 -3.08 0.00 -5.03
N ALA A 361 -3.17 0.84 -3.99
CA ALA A 361 -4.27 1.78 -3.82
C ALA A 361 -3.77 3.13 -3.28
N ALA A 362 -4.33 4.23 -3.81
CA ALA A 362 -4.09 5.59 -3.31
C ALA A 362 -5.31 6.49 -3.56
N GLY A 363 -5.62 7.35 -2.59
CA GLY A 363 -6.83 8.16 -2.65
C GLY A 363 -8.07 7.30 -2.79
N ALA A 364 -8.92 7.62 -3.75
CA ALA A 364 -10.12 6.86 -4.07
C ALA A 364 -9.89 5.71 -5.06
N PHE A 365 -8.65 5.55 -5.59
CA PHE A 365 -8.38 4.70 -6.75
C PHE A 365 -7.67 3.41 -6.41
N GLU A 366 -8.00 2.38 -7.18
CA GLU A 366 -7.32 1.10 -7.26
C GLU A 366 -6.45 1.08 -8.52
N TYR A 367 -5.21 0.59 -8.39
CA TYR A 367 -4.28 0.48 -9.51
C TYR A 367 -3.96 -0.97 -9.82
N GLN A 368 -3.82 -1.30 -11.10
CA GLN A 368 -3.48 -2.64 -11.58
C GLN A 368 -2.41 -2.56 -12.66
N LEU A 369 -1.46 -3.50 -12.64
CA LEU A 369 -0.48 -3.64 -13.69
C LEU A 369 -1.13 -4.32 -14.91
N LYS A 370 -1.12 -3.66 -16.06
CA LYS A 370 -1.69 -4.16 -17.32
C LYS A 370 -0.71 -4.04 -18.47
N GLN A 371 -0.72 -5.01 -19.34
CA GLN A 371 -0.01 -4.93 -20.61
C GLN A 371 -0.85 -4.18 -21.65
N GLN A 372 -0.22 -3.27 -22.39
CA GLN A 372 -0.79 -2.60 -23.55
C GLN A 372 0.22 -2.66 -24.68
N GLY A 373 -0.11 -3.40 -25.72
CA GLY A 373 0.86 -3.76 -26.74
C GLY A 373 2.02 -4.58 -26.16
N LYS A 374 3.24 -4.05 -26.22
CA LYS A 374 4.44 -4.70 -25.65
C LYS A 374 4.84 -4.14 -24.29
N ASN A 375 4.29 -2.98 -23.90
CA ASN A 375 4.65 -2.24 -22.70
C ASN A 375 3.71 -2.55 -21.54
N TRP A 376 4.14 -2.23 -20.33
CA TRP A 376 3.40 -2.50 -19.10
C TRP A 376 3.15 -1.21 -18.31
N TYR A 377 1.87 -1.00 -17.98
CA TYR A 377 1.36 0.22 -17.37
C TYR A 377 0.65 -0.08 -16.06
N LEU A 378 0.75 0.82 -15.12
CA LEU A 378 -0.05 0.84 -13.92
C LEU A 378 -1.29 1.69 -14.18
N THR A 379 -2.47 1.06 -14.22
CA THR A 379 -3.72 1.72 -14.61
C THR A 379 -4.72 1.76 -13.46
N SER A 380 -5.44 2.87 -13.32
CA SER A 380 -6.56 3.04 -12.38
C SER A 380 -7.92 3.09 -13.08
N TYR A 381 -8.05 2.54 -14.28
CA TYR A 381 -9.30 2.45 -15.03
C TYR A 381 -9.61 1.01 -15.46
N GLN A 382 -10.90 0.76 -15.70
CA GLN A 382 -11.37 -0.47 -16.29
C GLN A 382 -11.13 -0.42 -17.81
N SER A 383 -10.43 -1.41 -18.37
CA SER A 383 -10.36 -1.57 -19.83
C SER A 383 -11.72 -1.98 -20.35
N VAL A 384 -12.21 -1.31 -21.38
CA VAL A 384 -13.37 -1.77 -22.15
C VAL A 384 -12.94 -3.07 -22.81
N ASN A 385 -13.61 -4.19 -22.52
CA ASN A 385 -13.35 -5.45 -23.19
C ASN A 385 -13.73 -5.30 -24.67
N GLU A 386 -12.77 -5.45 -25.57
CA GLU A 386 -13.01 -5.44 -27.04
C GLU A 386 -13.86 -6.63 -27.53
N GLU A 387 -14.23 -7.59 -26.65
CA GLU A 387 -14.95 -8.80 -27.04
C GLU A 387 -16.47 -8.60 -27.26
N ASP A 388 -17.07 -7.49 -26.87
CA ASP A 388 -18.52 -7.25 -27.06
C ASP A 388 -18.90 -6.46 -28.33
N ASN A 389 -17.95 -6.14 -29.20
CA ASN A 389 -18.19 -5.38 -30.43
C ASN A 389 -18.24 -6.25 -31.69
N SER A 390 -19.00 -7.37 -31.67
CA SER A 390 -19.36 -8.10 -32.87
C SER A 390 -20.70 -7.66 -33.46
N SER A 391 -20.97 -6.38 -33.50
CA SER A 391 -22.05 -5.80 -34.32
C SER A 391 -21.51 -4.67 -35.19
N GLU A 392 -21.50 -4.93 -36.48
CA GLU A 392 -21.16 -3.94 -37.51
C GLU A 392 -21.98 -2.64 -37.32
N GLY A 393 -21.31 -1.60 -36.92
CA GLY A 393 -21.87 -0.26 -36.80
C GLY A 393 -20.82 0.77 -36.46
N ASN A 394 -20.32 1.47 -37.47
CA ASN A 394 -19.40 2.57 -37.40
C ASN A 394 -19.86 3.64 -36.39
N SER A 395 -19.36 3.58 -35.18
CA SER A 395 -19.39 4.70 -34.22
C SER A 395 -18.11 4.58 -33.38
N GLU A 396 -17.16 5.46 -33.57
CA GLU A 396 -16.12 5.74 -32.59
C GLU A 396 -16.81 6.10 -31.28
N SER A 397 -17.06 5.13 -30.42
CA SER A 397 -17.47 5.40 -29.04
C SER A 397 -16.27 5.95 -28.29
N THR A 398 -16.19 7.25 -28.18
CA THR A 398 -15.32 7.95 -27.25
C THR A 398 -15.82 7.73 -25.82
N GLU A 399 -15.92 6.49 -25.37
CA GLU A 399 -16.19 6.22 -23.96
C GLU A 399 -14.93 6.53 -23.16
N THR A 400 -15.01 7.53 -22.32
CA THR A 400 -13.95 7.85 -21.36
C THR A 400 -13.76 6.67 -20.41
N PRO A 401 -12.51 6.20 -20.22
CA PRO A 401 -12.24 5.08 -19.33
C PRO A 401 -12.81 5.33 -17.92
N THR A 402 -13.57 4.38 -17.40
CA THR A 402 -14.19 4.50 -16.07
C THR A 402 -13.15 4.20 -14.99
N PRO A 403 -12.87 5.15 -14.08
CA PRO A 403 -11.90 4.93 -12.99
C PRO A 403 -12.33 3.79 -12.08
N VAL A 404 -11.40 2.97 -11.60
CA VAL A 404 -11.64 1.91 -10.62
C VAL A 404 -11.56 2.48 -9.21
N LEU A 405 -12.71 2.51 -8.53
CA LEU A 405 -12.81 2.98 -7.15
C LEU A 405 -12.53 1.85 -6.14
N ARG A 406 -11.82 2.22 -5.08
CA ARG A 406 -11.58 1.29 -3.97
C ARG A 406 -12.79 1.19 -3.04
N PRO A 407 -13.14 -0.03 -2.55
CA PRO A 407 -14.36 -0.26 -1.76
C PRO A 407 -14.37 0.45 -0.41
N GLU A 408 -13.21 0.86 0.15
CA GLU A 408 -13.15 1.62 1.40
C GLU A 408 -13.94 2.92 1.32
N ALA A 409 -14.00 3.56 0.14
CA ALA A 409 -14.80 4.75 -0.09
C ALA A 409 -16.27 4.52 0.27
N GLY A 410 -16.86 3.41 -0.16
CA GLY A 410 -18.23 3.04 0.20
C GLY A 410 -18.42 2.81 1.70
N SER A 411 -17.45 2.18 2.37
CA SER A 411 -17.50 1.98 3.82
C SER A 411 -17.38 3.29 4.60
N TYR A 412 -16.59 4.26 4.13
CA TYR A 412 -16.53 5.61 4.73
C TYR A 412 -17.85 6.36 4.57
N VAL A 413 -18.46 6.31 3.38
CA VAL A 413 -19.78 6.91 3.12
C VAL A 413 -20.85 6.27 4.00
N ALA A 414 -20.87 4.94 4.13
CA ALA A 414 -21.80 4.21 4.99
C ALA A 414 -21.65 4.60 6.46
N ASN A 415 -20.42 4.72 6.95
CA ASN A 415 -20.16 5.16 8.31
C ASN A 415 -20.66 6.59 8.57
N LEU A 416 -20.50 7.51 7.61
CA LEU A 416 -21.00 8.88 7.70
C LEU A 416 -22.52 8.93 7.71
N ALA A 417 -23.17 8.18 6.82
CA ALA A 417 -24.63 8.07 6.76
C ALA A 417 -25.18 7.47 8.06
N ALA A 418 -24.58 6.41 8.56
CA ALA A 418 -24.97 5.78 9.84
C ALA A 418 -24.83 6.76 11.00
N ALA A 419 -23.72 7.47 11.13
CA ALA A 419 -23.50 8.43 12.21
C ALA A 419 -24.54 9.56 12.23
N ASN A 420 -25.08 9.96 11.08
CA ASN A 420 -26.11 10.99 10.97
C ASN A 420 -27.53 10.46 11.12
N THR A 421 -27.81 9.19 10.89
CA THR A 421 -29.18 8.65 10.82
C THR A 421 -29.55 7.71 11.97
N LEU A 422 -28.60 7.08 12.66
CA LEU A 422 -28.87 6.06 13.68
C LEU A 422 -29.79 6.52 14.80
N PHE A 423 -29.67 7.78 15.25
CA PHE A 423 -30.47 8.30 16.37
C PHE A 423 -31.65 9.19 15.92
N VAL A 424 -31.92 9.28 14.64
CA VAL A 424 -33.08 10.02 14.11
C VAL A 424 -34.38 9.38 14.61
N MET A 425 -35.35 10.23 14.99
CA MET A 425 -36.63 9.77 15.47
C MET A 425 -37.76 10.73 15.11
N ARG A 426 -38.98 10.22 15.18
CA ARG A 426 -40.24 10.97 15.08
C ARG A 426 -40.93 11.00 16.42
N LEU A 427 -41.95 11.87 16.56
CA LEU A 427 -42.76 11.87 17.75
C LEU A 427 -43.34 10.49 18.06
N ASN A 428 -43.91 9.81 17.05
CA ASN A 428 -44.53 8.51 17.22
C ASN A 428 -43.58 7.34 17.51
N ASP A 429 -42.29 7.51 17.26
CA ASP A 429 -41.26 6.51 17.56
C ASP A 429 -40.96 6.42 19.09
N ARG A 430 -41.35 7.42 19.89
CA ARG A 430 -41.22 7.44 21.35
C ARG A 430 -42.51 7.63 22.11
N ALA A 431 -43.60 7.96 21.43
CA ALA A 431 -44.89 8.26 21.98
C ALA A 431 -45.85 7.06 21.84
N GLY A 432 -45.59 5.99 22.56
CA GLY A 432 -46.70 5.08 22.85
C GLY A 432 -47.78 5.82 23.64
N GLU A 433 -49.06 5.66 23.28
CA GLU A 433 -50.15 6.38 23.93
C GLU A 433 -50.64 5.73 25.20
N THR A 434 -50.91 6.56 26.23
CA THR A 434 -52.08 6.41 27.12
C THR A 434 -52.13 7.50 28.18
N ARG A 435 -53.34 8.00 28.48
CA ARG A 435 -53.61 8.65 29.72
C ARG A 435 -53.97 7.61 30.78
N TYR A 436 -53.46 7.81 31.98
CA TYR A 436 -53.90 7.11 33.18
C TYR A 436 -54.27 8.20 34.24
N ILE A 437 -55.49 8.14 34.69
CA ILE A 437 -55.91 8.84 35.89
C ILE A 437 -55.81 7.81 37.04
N ASP A 438 -55.01 8.12 38.05
CA ASP A 438 -54.88 7.28 39.25
C ASP A 438 -56.27 7.09 39.88
N PRO A 439 -56.81 5.88 39.90
CA PRO A 439 -58.17 5.66 40.41
C PRO A 439 -58.29 5.90 41.93
N VAL A 440 -57.20 6.11 42.65
CA VAL A 440 -57.19 6.35 44.10
C VAL A 440 -56.99 7.81 44.42
N THR A 441 -56.24 8.56 43.61
CA THR A 441 -55.92 9.95 43.92
C THR A 441 -56.60 10.95 42.96
N GLU A 442 -57.28 10.47 41.92
CA GLU A 442 -57.85 11.27 40.82
C GLU A 442 -56.85 12.27 40.18
N GLN A 443 -55.58 12.15 40.51
CA GLN A 443 -54.50 12.99 39.98
C GLN A 443 -53.79 12.33 38.78
N GLU A 444 -53.54 13.12 37.79
CA GLU A 444 -52.70 12.70 36.66
C GLU A 444 -51.24 12.62 37.09
N ARG A 445 -50.66 11.43 37.22
CA ARG A 445 -49.22 11.22 37.45
C ARG A 445 -48.51 11.16 36.11
N SER A 446 -47.40 11.88 35.99
CA SER A 446 -46.84 12.22 34.69
C SER A 446 -45.33 12.01 34.54
N SER A 447 -44.75 11.07 35.26
CA SER A 447 -43.39 10.63 34.90
C SER A 447 -43.46 9.43 33.95
N ARG A 448 -42.89 9.56 32.77
CA ARG A 448 -42.98 8.52 31.76
C ARG A 448 -41.56 8.14 31.32
N LEU A 449 -41.23 6.88 31.41
CA LEU A 449 -40.04 6.29 30.89
C LEU A 449 -40.38 5.57 29.57
N TRP A 450 -39.63 5.81 28.52
CA TRP A 450 -39.75 5.09 27.26
C TRP A 450 -38.42 4.48 26.82
N LEU A 451 -38.51 3.29 26.22
CA LEU A 451 -37.39 2.58 25.61
C LEU A 451 -37.81 2.16 24.21
N ARG A 452 -36.94 2.39 23.21
CA ARG A 452 -37.12 1.84 21.87
C ARG A 452 -35.88 1.09 21.41
N GLN A 453 -36.11 0.05 20.63
CA GLN A 453 -35.06 -0.72 19.97
C GLN A 453 -35.38 -0.88 18.50
N ILE A 454 -34.35 -0.73 17.66
CA ILE A 454 -34.45 -0.82 16.22
C ILE A 454 -33.39 -1.76 15.69
N GLY A 455 -33.81 -2.73 14.86
CA GLY A 455 -32.94 -3.50 13.99
C GLY A 455 -33.23 -3.14 12.53
N GLY A 456 -32.22 -2.92 11.72
CA GLY A 456 -32.43 -2.54 10.33
C GLY A 456 -31.32 -3.02 9.41
N HIS A 457 -31.67 -3.04 8.12
CA HIS A 457 -30.76 -3.39 7.03
C HIS A 457 -30.99 -2.42 5.88
N ASN A 458 -29.89 -1.91 5.31
CA ASN A 458 -29.97 -1.14 4.06
C ASN A 458 -28.99 -1.65 3.01
N ALA A 459 -29.28 -1.30 1.75
CA ALA A 459 -28.39 -1.56 0.62
C ALA A 459 -28.48 -0.39 -0.37
N TRP A 460 -27.32 -0.05 -0.94
CA TRP A 460 -27.21 1.05 -1.89
C TRP A 460 -25.96 0.86 -2.78
N ARG A 461 -25.82 1.73 -3.79
CA ARG A 461 -24.64 1.80 -4.69
C ARG A 461 -24.07 3.22 -4.67
N ASP A 462 -22.81 3.35 -5.08
CA ASP A 462 -22.22 4.64 -5.39
C ASP A 462 -22.76 5.20 -6.72
N SER A 463 -22.51 6.47 -6.97
CA SER A 463 -22.98 7.16 -8.18
C SER A 463 -22.43 6.58 -9.49
N ASN A 464 -21.30 5.88 -9.45
CA ASN A 464 -20.71 5.19 -10.61
C ASN A 464 -21.20 3.74 -10.76
N GLY A 465 -21.97 3.23 -9.80
CA GLY A 465 -22.49 1.86 -9.80
C GLY A 465 -21.47 0.75 -9.52
N GLN A 466 -20.21 1.10 -9.24
CA GLN A 466 -19.12 0.15 -9.01
C GLN A 466 -19.14 -0.46 -7.61
N LEU A 467 -19.50 0.36 -6.62
CA LEU A 467 -19.46 -0.04 -5.21
C LEU A 467 -20.86 -0.39 -4.72
N ARG A 468 -21.03 -1.61 -4.25
CA ARG A 468 -22.28 -2.05 -3.60
C ARG A 468 -22.04 -2.15 -2.10
N THR A 469 -22.81 -1.39 -1.33
CA THR A 469 -22.71 -1.36 0.13
C THR A 469 -23.98 -1.88 0.76
N THR A 470 -23.83 -2.69 1.79
CA THR A 470 -24.89 -3.18 2.65
C THR A 470 -24.56 -2.89 4.11
N SER A 471 -25.57 -2.54 4.91
CA SER A 471 -25.39 -2.26 6.35
C SER A 471 -26.42 -2.98 7.18
N HIS A 472 -26.01 -3.30 8.41
CA HIS A 472 -26.89 -3.82 9.48
C HIS A 472 -26.73 -2.97 10.72
N ARG A 473 -27.83 -2.41 11.21
CA ARG A 473 -27.83 -1.54 12.37
C ARG A 473 -28.65 -2.07 13.53
N TYR A 474 -28.21 -1.69 14.70
CA TYR A 474 -28.96 -1.85 15.95
C TYR A 474 -28.92 -0.55 16.74
N VAL A 475 -30.08 -0.09 17.20
CA VAL A 475 -30.23 1.13 18.00
C VAL A 475 -31.06 0.85 19.23
N SER A 476 -30.61 1.32 20.38
CA SER A 476 -31.36 1.33 21.63
C SER A 476 -31.36 2.75 22.16
N GLN A 477 -32.55 3.33 22.36
CA GLN A 477 -32.71 4.66 22.95
C GLN A 477 -33.73 4.60 24.07
N LEU A 478 -33.44 5.34 25.13
CA LEU A 478 -34.31 5.52 26.29
C LEU A 478 -34.47 7.01 26.58
N GLY A 479 -35.60 7.37 27.17
CA GLY A 479 -35.82 8.73 27.62
C GLY A 479 -36.95 8.80 28.66
N ALA A 480 -37.02 9.96 29.30
CA ALA A 480 -38.00 10.23 30.32
C ALA A 480 -38.56 11.66 30.21
N ASP A 481 -39.87 11.78 30.42
CA ASP A 481 -40.51 13.08 30.61
C ASP A 481 -40.11 13.62 32.00
N LEU A 482 -39.48 14.79 32.04
CA LEU A 482 -39.08 15.45 33.28
C LEU A 482 -40.13 16.43 33.80
N LEU A 483 -40.70 17.18 32.85
CA LEU A 483 -41.73 18.20 33.13
C LEU A 483 -42.91 18.02 32.19
N THR A 484 -44.12 18.18 32.73
CA THR A 484 -45.36 18.12 31.97
C THR A 484 -46.32 19.16 32.50
N GLY A 485 -47.15 19.75 31.60
CA GLY A 485 -48.16 20.72 31.96
C GLY A 485 -49.14 20.96 30.83
N GLY A 486 -50.07 21.88 31.01
CA GLY A 486 -51.01 22.38 30.03
C GLY A 486 -51.19 23.86 30.21
N PHE A 487 -51.53 24.58 29.14
CA PHE A 487 -51.93 25.99 29.15
C PHE A 487 -53.47 26.15 29.23
N THR A 488 -54.20 25.08 28.83
CA THR A 488 -55.67 24.96 28.85
C THR A 488 -56.04 23.57 29.37
N ASP A 489 -57.33 23.32 29.56
CA ASP A 489 -57.85 22.03 30.05
C ASP A 489 -57.66 20.86 29.06
N SER A 490 -57.40 21.14 27.80
CA SER A 490 -57.30 20.13 26.73
C SER A 490 -55.89 19.95 26.16
N ASP A 491 -55.04 20.96 26.25
CA ASP A 491 -53.68 20.91 25.72
C ASP A 491 -52.68 20.24 26.71
N SER A 492 -51.59 19.75 26.20
CA SER A 492 -50.48 19.29 27.05
C SER A 492 -49.16 19.59 26.42
N TRP A 493 -48.18 19.95 27.25
CA TRP A 493 -46.79 20.01 26.86
C TRP A 493 -45.88 19.12 27.73
N ARG A 494 -44.80 18.66 27.14
CA ARG A 494 -43.84 17.77 27.80
C ARG A 494 -42.44 18.22 27.45
N LEU A 495 -41.54 18.17 28.45
CA LEU A 495 -40.10 18.36 28.28
C LEU A 495 -39.42 17.13 28.87
N GLY A 496 -38.49 16.55 28.14
CA GLY A 496 -37.80 15.35 28.57
C GLY A 496 -36.35 15.26 28.09
N VAL A 497 -35.70 14.23 28.64
CA VAL A 497 -34.31 13.88 28.32
C VAL A 497 -34.27 12.52 27.62
N MET A 498 -33.23 12.30 26.85
CA MET A 498 -33.01 11.01 26.17
C MET A 498 -31.54 10.67 26.04
N ALA A 499 -31.25 9.40 25.96
CA ALA A 499 -29.94 8.84 25.70
C ALA A 499 -30.06 7.65 24.74
N GLY A 500 -29.00 7.38 24.01
CA GLY A 500 -28.98 6.30 23.04
C GLY A 500 -27.63 5.59 22.93
N TYR A 501 -27.71 4.34 22.52
CA TYR A 501 -26.58 3.53 22.07
C TYR A 501 -26.91 2.95 20.69
N ALA A 502 -25.96 3.00 19.79
CA ALA A 502 -26.15 2.43 18.46
C ALA A 502 -24.86 1.81 17.92
N ARG A 503 -25.05 0.88 17.01
CA ARG A 503 -23.97 0.27 16.24
C ARG A 503 -24.47 -0.06 14.83
N ASP A 504 -23.57 0.11 13.87
CA ASP A 504 -23.76 -0.28 12.48
C ASP A 504 -22.54 -1.07 11.99
N TYR A 505 -22.78 -2.05 11.16
CA TYR A 505 -21.76 -2.81 10.45
C TYR A 505 -22.10 -2.78 8.97
N ASN A 506 -21.16 -2.33 8.17
CA ASN A 506 -21.32 -2.31 6.73
C ASN A 506 -20.25 -3.11 6.01
N SER A 507 -20.58 -3.50 4.81
CA SER A 507 -19.68 -4.18 3.88
C SER A 507 -19.89 -3.61 2.49
N THR A 508 -18.78 -3.19 1.88
CA THR A 508 -18.75 -2.70 0.50
C THR A 508 -17.98 -3.68 -0.37
N HIS A 509 -18.50 -3.98 -1.53
CA HIS A 509 -17.88 -4.82 -2.55
C HIS A 509 -17.75 -4.02 -3.85
N SER A 510 -16.57 -4.03 -4.45
CA SER A 510 -16.33 -3.48 -5.78
C SER A 510 -16.67 -4.55 -6.83
N SER A 511 -17.52 -4.20 -7.79
CA SER A 511 -17.86 -5.08 -8.92
C SER A 511 -16.76 -5.13 -9.99
N VAL A 512 -15.72 -4.30 -9.86
CA VAL A 512 -14.65 -4.14 -10.85
C VAL A 512 -13.34 -4.76 -10.37
N SER A 513 -12.96 -4.50 -9.11
CA SER A 513 -11.68 -4.98 -8.55
C SER A 513 -11.80 -6.25 -7.72
N ASP A 514 -13.02 -6.74 -7.46
CA ASP A 514 -13.37 -7.86 -6.56
C ASP A 514 -12.94 -7.66 -5.09
N TYR A 515 -12.27 -6.56 -4.76
CA TYR A 515 -11.92 -6.24 -3.38
C TYR A 515 -13.13 -5.85 -2.55
N ARG A 516 -13.01 -6.04 -1.24
CA ARG A 516 -14.04 -5.74 -0.26
C ARG A 516 -13.51 -4.85 0.83
N SER A 517 -14.43 -4.11 1.44
CA SER A 517 -14.17 -3.33 2.64
C SER A 517 -15.26 -3.58 3.67
N LYS A 518 -14.92 -3.49 4.95
CA LYS A 518 -15.83 -3.56 6.07
C LYS A 518 -15.71 -2.29 6.89
N GLY A 519 -16.86 -1.66 7.16
CA GLY A 519 -16.96 -0.52 8.05
C GLY A 519 -17.72 -0.87 9.33
N SER A 520 -17.46 -0.12 10.39
CA SER A 520 -18.28 -0.17 11.60
C SER A 520 -18.41 1.19 12.26
N VAL A 521 -19.57 1.43 12.83
CA VAL A 521 -19.90 2.62 13.63
C VAL A 521 -20.42 2.14 14.98
N ARG A 522 -19.95 2.74 16.06
CA ARG A 522 -20.47 2.51 17.42
C ARG A 522 -20.53 3.85 18.13
N GLY A 523 -21.67 4.16 18.72
CA GLY A 523 -21.82 5.47 19.36
C GLY A 523 -22.89 5.56 20.39
N TYR A 524 -22.86 6.70 21.05
CA TYR A 524 -23.79 7.11 22.09
C TYR A 524 -24.38 8.47 21.72
N SER A 525 -25.60 8.74 22.23
CA SER A 525 -26.21 10.06 22.13
C SER A 525 -26.80 10.48 23.46
N ALA A 526 -26.89 11.79 23.69
CA ALA A 526 -27.64 12.40 24.78
C ALA A 526 -28.38 13.63 24.23
N GLY A 527 -29.61 13.85 24.65
CA GLY A 527 -30.42 14.91 24.11
C GLY A 527 -31.63 15.29 24.96
N LEU A 528 -32.33 16.31 24.48
CA LEU A 528 -33.52 16.86 25.05
C LEU A 528 -34.66 16.82 24.02
N TYR A 529 -35.89 16.75 24.47
CA TYR A 529 -37.06 16.90 23.60
C TYR A 529 -38.16 17.72 24.29
N ALA A 530 -38.97 18.38 23.46
CA ALA A 530 -40.15 19.12 23.84
C ALA A 530 -41.30 18.78 22.91
N THR A 531 -42.46 18.48 23.45
CA THR A 531 -43.66 18.15 22.65
C THR A 531 -44.84 18.91 23.20
N TRP A 532 -45.69 19.45 22.32
CA TRP A 532 -46.95 20.07 22.62
C TRP A 532 -48.06 19.49 21.76
N PHE A 533 -49.21 19.23 22.39
CA PHE A 533 -50.45 18.77 21.76
C PHE A 533 -51.58 19.70 22.09
N ALA A 534 -52.37 20.12 21.09
CA ALA A 534 -53.57 20.92 21.29
C ALA A 534 -54.68 20.14 22.00
N ASP A 535 -54.78 18.85 21.77
CA ASP A 535 -55.66 17.90 22.51
C ASP A 535 -54.94 16.53 22.64
N ASP A 536 -54.37 16.30 23.79
CA ASP A 536 -53.62 15.07 24.09
C ASP A 536 -54.52 13.86 24.33
N ILE A 537 -55.80 14.11 24.64
CA ILE A 537 -56.77 13.05 24.93
C ILE A 537 -57.29 12.44 23.65
N SER A 538 -57.84 13.27 22.78
CA SER A 538 -58.49 12.79 21.57
C SER A 538 -57.54 12.64 20.40
N LYS A 539 -56.28 13.17 20.52
CA LYS A 539 -55.29 13.32 19.43
C LYS A 539 -55.80 14.04 18.22
N LYS A 540 -56.80 14.87 18.43
CA LYS A 540 -57.29 15.85 17.40
C LYS A 540 -56.56 17.15 17.55
N GLY A 541 -56.49 17.87 16.47
CA GLY A 541 -55.82 19.17 16.43
C GLY A 541 -54.32 19.08 16.21
N ALA A 542 -53.66 20.20 16.42
CA ALA A 542 -52.24 20.36 16.14
C ALA A 542 -51.34 19.71 17.20
N TYR A 543 -50.16 19.28 16.73
CA TYR A 543 -49.04 18.99 17.60
C TYR A 543 -47.76 19.57 17.06
N ILE A 544 -46.83 19.86 17.95
CA ILE A 544 -45.46 20.27 17.63
C ILE A 544 -44.53 19.46 18.48
N ASP A 545 -43.46 18.95 17.85
CA ASP A 545 -42.42 18.19 18.49
C ASP A 545 -41.04 18.68 18.05
N ALA A 546 -40.19 18.95 19.01
CA ALA A 546 -38.82 19.35 18.76
C ALA A 546 -37.85 18.53 19.61
N TRP A 547 -36.71 18.17 19.06
CA TRP A 547 -35.67 17.53 19.83
C TRP A 547 -34.28 17.95 19.31
N ALA A 548 -33.31 17.92 20.21
CA ALA A 548 -31.91 18.12 19.92
C ALA A 548 -31.07 17.09 20.67
N GLN A 549 -30.11 16.51 20.02
CA GLN A 549 -29.20 15.55 20.62
C GLN A 549 -27.78 15.75 20.13
N TYR A 550 -26.82 15.42 20.97
CA TYR A 550 -25.39 15.38 20.62
C TYR A 550 -24.93 13.93 20.66
N SER A 551 -24.17 13.53 19.64
CA SER A 551 -23.75 12.15 19.45
C SER A 551 -22.24 12.04 19.32
N TRP A 552 -21.70 10.93 19.82
CA TRP A 552 -20.29 10.57 19.76
C TRP A 552 -20.14 9.17 19.18
N PHE A 553 -19.31 9.03 18.14
CA PHE A 553 -19.09 7.78 17.44
C PHE A 553 -17.62 7.43 17.37
N LYS A 554 -17.33 6.12 17.45
CA LYS A 554 -16.09 5.50 17.01
C LYS A 554 -16.37 4.70 15.77
N ASN A 555 -15.63 5.02 14.71
CA ASN A 555 -15.77 4.43 13.40
C ASN A 555 -14.51 3.65 13.04
N SER A 556 -14.66 2.63 12.21
CA SER A 556 -13.54 1.92 11.63
C SER A 556 -13.80 1.54 10.18
N VAL A 557 -12.73 1.39 9.42
CA VAL A 557 -12.74 0.85 8.05
C VAL A 557 -11.59 -0.13 7.90
N LYS A 558 -11.84 -1.28 7.29
CA LYS A 558 -10.85 -2.31 6.98
C LYS A 558 -11.09 -2.83 5.58
N GLY A 559 -10.20 -2.51 4.66
CA GLY A 559 -10.15 -3.10 3.32
C GLY A 559 -9.34 -4.39 3.28
N ASP A 560 -9.58 -5.20 2.26
CA ASP A 560 -8.75 -6.36 1.95
C ASP A 560 -7.31 -5.89 1.73
N GLU A 561 -6.34 -6.54 2.36
CA GLU A 561 -4.89 -6.29 2.27
C GLU A 561 -4.43 -4.88 2.70
N LEU A 562 -5.31 -4.02 3.17
CA LEU A 562 -4.95 -2.68 3.66
C LEU A 562 -4.93 -2.62 5.19
N ALA A 563 -4.38 -1.54 5.74
CA ALA A 563 -4.36 -1.29 7.17
C ALA A 563 -5.76 -1.14 7.75
N TYR A 564 -5.92 -1.41 9.05
CA TYR A 564 -7.13 -1.10 9.80
C TYR A 564 -7.11 0.37 10.19
N GLU A 565 -8.14 1.12 9.76
CA GLU A 565 -8.30 2.53 10.05
C GLU A 565 -9.36 2.73 11.14
N SER A 566 -9.10 3.66 12.07
CA SER A 566 -10.03 4.00 13.15
C SER A 566 -10.05 5.51 13.37
N TYR A 567 -11.25 6.06 13.42
CA TYR A 567 -11.47 7.51 13.59
C TYR A 567 -12.73 7.79 14.39
N SER A 568 -12.92 9.05 14.80
CA SER A 568 -14.06 9.48 15.59
C SER A 568 -14.92 10.46 14.82
N ALA A 569 -16.25 10.37 15.03
CA ALA A 569 -17.21 11.37 14.57
C ALA A 569 -18.05 11.86 15.74
N LYS A 570 -18.47 13.12 15.69
CA LYS A 570 -19.34 13.73 16.71
C LYS A 570 -20.10 14.92 16.13
N GLY A 571 -21.23 15.24 16.73
CA GLY A 571 -22.00 16.41 16.33
C GLY A 571 -23.40 16.43 16.89
N ALA A 572 -24.07 17.52 16.61
CA ALA A 572 -25.45 17.73 16.99
C ALA A 572 -26.41 17.36 15.85
N THR A 573 -27.58 16.86 16.22
CA THR A 573 -28.73 16.66 15.31
C THR A 573 -29.94 17.30 15.94
N VAL A 574 -30.69 18.10 15.17
CA VAL A 574 -31.84 18.88 15.64
C VAL A 574 -33.03 18.62 14.73
N SER A 575 -34.21 18.47 15.31
CA SER A 575 -35.45 18.19 14.60
C SER A 575 -36.58 19.07 15.05
N LEU A 576 -37.41 19.43 14.12
CA LEU A 576 -38.73 20.06 14.32
C LEU A 576 -39.77 19.29 13.51
N GLU A 577 -40.82 18.82 14.16
CA GLU A 577 -41.94 18.09 13.57
C GLU A 577 -43.27 18.79 13.94
N ALA A 578 -44.18 18.83 13.01
CA ALA A 578 -45.54 19.33 13.22
C ALA A 578 -46.55 18.47 12.47
N GLY A 579 -47.76 18.37 13.01
CA GLY A 579 -48.85 17.67 12.36
C GLY A 579 -50.20 18.06 12.93
N TYR A 580 -51.27 17.54 12.30
CA TYR A 580 -52.63 17.81 12.70
C TYR A 580 -53.52 16.58 12.59
N GLY A 581 -54.17 16.18 13.68
CA GLY A 581 -55.07 15.03 13.75
C GLY A 581 -56.52 15.37 13.39
N PHE A 582 -57.02 14.75 12.32
CA PHE A 582 -58.44 14.85 11.89
C PHE A 582 -59.15 13.56 12.26
N ALA A 583 -60.27 13.63 13.05
CA ALA A 583 -61.15 12.49 13.22
C ALA A 583 -62.11 12.41 12.01
N LEU A 584 -62.07 11.31 11.30
CA LEU A 584 -63.00 11.02 10.22
C LEU A 584 -64.29 10.50 10.85
N ASN A 585 -65.37 11.31 10.84
CA ASN A 585 -66.65 11.07 11.55
C ASN A 585 -67.50 9.92 10.95
N LYS A 586 -66.95 8.70 10.89
CA LYS A 586 -67.73 7.49 10.67
C LYS A 586 -67.37 6.49 11.78
N SER A 587 -68.22 6.43 12.81
CA SER A 587 -68.20 5.30 13.71
C SER A 587 -68.84 4.11 13.00
N PHE A 588 -68.10 3.03 12.78
CA PHE A 588 -68.58 1.78 12.30
C PHE A 588 -68.27 0.73 13.39
N GLY A 589 -69.16 -0.21 13.58
CA GLY A 589 -69.04 -1.31 14.53
C GLY A 589 -70.38 -1.72 15.14
N LEU A 590 -70.44 -2.92 15.69
CA LEU A 590 -71.52 -3.43 16.50
C LEU A 590 -71.69 -2.57 17.76
N GLU A 591 -72.91 -2.50 18.34
CA GLU A 591 -73.25 -1.60 19.44
C GLU A 591 -72.33 -1.60 20.67
N ALA A 592 -71.41 -2.54 20.77
CA ALA A 592 -70.47 -2.69 21.87
C ALA A 592 -69.14 -1.99 21.70
N ALA A 593 -68.70 -1.67 20.47
CA ALA A 593 -67.40 -1.02 20.24
C ALA A 593 -67.50 0.07 19.16
N LYS A 594 -67.16 1.32 19.53
CA LYS A 594 -67.06 2.46 18.57
C LYS A 594 -65.60 2.65 18.17
N TYR A 595 -65.34 2.59 16.89
CA TYR A 595 -64.00 2.87 16.31
C TYR A 595 -63.97 4.30 15.80
N THR A 596 -62.91 5.05 16.13
CA THR A 596 -62.62 6.35 15.55
C THR A 596 -61.42 6.21 14.62
N TRP A 597 -61.60 6.57 13.34
CA TRP A 597 -60.51 6.64 12.41
C TRP A 597 -59.86 8.02 12.46
N ILE A 598 -58.54 8.11 12.67
CA ILE A 598 -57.76 9.34 12.69
C ILE A 598 -56.84 9.39 11.50
N PHE A 599 -56.88 10.51 10.80
CA PHE A 599 -55.94 10.84 9.74
C PHE A 599 -55.07 12.02 10.19
N GLN A 600 -53.73 11.86 10.12
CA GLN A 600 -52.77 12.78 10.69
C GLN A 600 -51.70 13.13 9.66
N PRO A 601 -51.87 14.22 8.85
CA PRO A 601 -50.78 14.77 8.05
C PRO A 601 -49.67 15.29 8.97
N GLN A 602 -48.43 15.13 8.51
CA GLN A 602 -47.22 15.43 9.27
C GLN A 602 -46.11 15.94 8.39
N ALA A 603 -45.30 16.86 8.94
CA ALA A 603 -44.09 17.37 8.33
C ALA A 603 -42.96 17.43 9.37
N GLN A 604 -41.75 17.10 8.98
CA GLN A 604 -40.57 17.15 9.84
C GLN A 604 -39.38 17.68 9.05
N ALA A 605 -38.53 18.48 9.70
CA ALA A 605 -37.25 18.90 9.21
C ALA A 605 -36.18 18.51 10.25
N ILE A 606 -35.09 17.90 9.79
CA ILE A 606 -33.99 17.43 10.62
C ILE A 606 -32.69 17.99 10.08
N TRP A 607 -31.99 18.78 10.88
CA TRP A 607 -30.62 19.19 10.57
C TRP A 607 -29.64 18.13 11.14
N MET A 608 -28.76 17.64 10.27
CA MET A 608 -27.77 16.59 10.56
C MET A 608 -26.37 17.20 10.56
N GLY A 609 -25.78 17.39 11.73
CA GLY A 609 -24.48 18.03 11.92
C GLY A 609 -23.43 17.11 12.52
N VAL A 610 -23.57 15.78 12.40
CA VAL A 610 -22.54 14.84 12.82
C VAL A 610 -21.45 14.76 11.76
N ASP A 611 -20.23 15.01 12.17
CA ASP A 611 -19.06 15.07 11.29
C ASP A 611 -17.87 14.34 11.90
N HIS A 612 -16.96 13.89 11.05
CA HIS A 612 -15.63 13.41 11.43
C HIS A 612 -14.57 14.42 10.99
N ASN A 613 -13.56 14.63 11.83
CA ASN A 613 -12.41 15.42 11.41
C ASN A 613 -11.67 14.71 10.26
N ALA A 614 -11.15 15.51 9.33
CA ALA A 614 -10.28 14.97 8.30
C ALA A 614 -9.14 14.15 8.93
N HIS A 615 -8.86 12.99 8.37
CA HIS A 615 -7.78 12.11 8.82
C HIS A 615 -7.04 11.51 7.64
N THR A 616 -5.83 11.01 7.89
CA THR A 616 -5.00 10.38 6.87
C THR A 616 -4.84 8.90 7.20
N GLU A 617 -5.13 8.05 6.23
CA GLU A 617 -4.92 6.61 6.31
C GLU A 617 -3.42 6.25 6.36
N ALA A 618 -3.10 5.04 6.76
CA ALA A 618 -1.73 4.53 6.79
C ALA A 618 -1.04 4.55 5.41
N ASN A 619 -1.81 4.46 4.33
CA ASN A 619 -1.31 4.55 2.95
C ASN A 619 -1.13 5.99 2.44
N GLY A 620 -1.39 7.01 3.27
CA GLY A 620 -1.27 8.42 2.94
C GLY A 620 -2.53 9.06 2.34
N SER A 621 -3.63 8.32 2.14
CA SER A 621 -4.89 8.87 1.63
C SER A 621 -5.59 9.73 2.67
N ARG A 622 -5.97 10.96 2.32
CA ARG A 622 -6.70 11.89 3.17
C ARG A 622 -8.21 11.74 2.97
N ILE A 623 -8.92 11.52 4.06
CA ILE A 623 -10.36 11.33 4.09
C ILE A 623 -11.02 12.56 4.70
N GLU A 624 -12.00 13.13 4.01
CA GLU A 624 -12.75 14.31 4.42
C GLU A 624 -14.26 14.09 4.19
N ASN A 625 -15.09 14.73 5.02
CA ASN A 625 -16.52 14.74 4.81
C ASN A 625 -16.89 15.79 3.74
N ASP A 626 -17.65 15.38 2.72
CA ASP A 626 -18.11 16.26 1.63
C ASP A 626 -19.63 16.53 1.69
N ALA A 627 -20.32 16.09 2.74
CA ALA A 627 -21.77 16.21 2.91
C ALA A 627 -22.21 16.86 4.24
N ASN A 628 -21.44 17.83 4.73
CA ASN A 628 -21.73 18.53 5.99
C ASN A 628 -23.09 19.25 5.95
N ASN A 629 -23.78 19.28 7.10
CA ASN A 629 -25.02 20.01 7.30
C ASN A 629 -26.16 19.56 6.35
N ASN A 630 -26.40 18.26 6.23
CA ASN A 630 -27.54 17.73 5.49
C ASN A 630 -28.84 18.10 6.22
N ILE A 631 -29.84 18.53 5.48
CA ILE A 631 -31.19 18.76 5.98
C ILE A 631 -32.09 17.69 5.36
N GLN A 632 -32.67 16.85 6.21
CA GLN A 632 -33.69 15.89 5.81
C GLN A 632 -35.08 16.48 6.08
N THR A 633 -35.91 16.54 5.08
CA THR A 633 -37.32 16.88 5.20
C THR A 633 -38.18 15.65 4.99
N ARG A 634 -39.25 15.54 5.74
CA ARG A 634 -40.24 14.47 5.62
C ARG A 634 -41.64 15.07 5.54
N LEU A 635 -42.38 14.68 4.53
CA LEU A 635 -43.79 15.03 4.36
C LEU A 635 -44.59 13.74 4.23
N GLY A 636 -45.65 13.60 4.97
CA GLY A 636 -46.46 12.41 4.88
C GLY A 636 -47.70 12.45 5.76
N PHE A 637 -48.27 11.30 5.97
CA PHE A 637 -49.41 11.13 6.85
C PHE A 637 -49.36 9.81 7.57
N ARG A 638 -49.95 9.79 8.74
CA ARG A 638 -50.24 8.60 9.52
C ARG A 638 -51.74 8.44 9.64
N THR A 639 -52.26 7.24 9.47
CA THR A 639 -53.65 6.91 9.71
C THR A 639 -53.71 5.72 10.67
N PHE A 640 -54.62 5.80 11.66
CA PHE A 640 -54.78 4.80 12.69
C PHE A 640 -56.22 4.70 13.16
N ILE A 641 -56.58 3.55 13.67
CA ILE A 641 -57.92 3.24 14.19
C ILE A 641 -57.81 3.10 15.72
N ARG A 642 -58.64 3.86 16.42
CA ARG A 642 -58.75 3.83 17.87
C ARG A 642 -60.08 3.25 18.28
N THR A 643 -60.09 2.34 19.25
CA THR A 643 -61.25 1.76 19.89
C THR A 643 -61.79 2.72 20.96
N GLN A 644 -63.08 3.06 20.95
CA GLN A 644 -63.79 3.77 22.01
C GLN A 644 -64.71 2.76 22.71
N GLU A 645 -64.26 2.05 23.69
CA GLU A 645 -65.15 1.26 24.55
C GLU A 645 -65.66 2.10 25.70
N LYS A 646 -67.02 2.09 25.85
CA LYS A 646 -67.74 2.83 26.90
C LYS A 646 -67.74 2.13 28.25
N ASN A 647 -67.29 0.84 28.33
CA ASN A 647 -67.40 -0.03 29.49
C ASN A 647 -66.21 -0.99 29.68
N SER A 648 -64.99 -0.65 29.25
CA SER A 648 -63.85 -1.43 29.64
C SER A 648 -63.52 -1.20 31.11
N GLY A 649 -63.59 -2.26 31.91
CA GLY A 649 -63.08 -2.27 33.26
C GLY A 649 -61.57 -1.94 33.26
N PRO A 650 -60.86 -2.04 34.41
CA PRO A 650 -59.51 -1.58 34.57
C PRO A 650 -58.46 -2.29 33.67
N HIS A 651 -58.88 -3.11 32.71
CA HIS A 651 -58.06 -3.91 31.76
C HIS A 651 -58.49 -3.70 30.31
N GLY A 652 -58.67 -2.47 29.84
CA GLY A 652 -58.95 -2.19 28.43
C GLY A 652 -57.72 -2.49 27.57
N ASP A 653 -57.76 -3.57 26.79
CA ASP A 653 -56.76 -3.90 25.75
C ASP A 653 -57.03 -3.02 24.52
N ASP A 654 -56.48 -1.79 24.50
CA ASP A 654 -56.61 -0.89 23.35
C ASP A 654 -55.45 -1.16 22.40
N PHE A 655 -55.75 -1.74 21.24
CA PHE A 655 -54.80 -1.89 20.14
C PHE A 655 -55.09 -0.88 19.03
N GLU A 656 -54.12 -0.10 18.65
CA GLU A 656 -54.20 0.88 17.58
C GLU A 656 -53.30 0.46 16.40
N PRO A 657 -53.83 -0.26 15.42
CA PRO A 657 -53.12 -0.47 14.17
C PRO A 657 -52.97 0.81 13.39
N PHE A 658 -51.83 1.01 12.76
CA PHE A 658 -51.53 2.21 11.95
C PHE A 658 -50.81 1.90 10.65
N VAL A 659 -51.01 2.78 9.68
CA VAL A 659 -50.22 2.87 8.45
C VAL A 659 -49.66 4.28 8.37
N GLU A 660 -48.41 4.39 8.00
CA GLU A 660 -47.75 5.66 7.78
C GLU A 660 -47.07 5.65 6.42
N MET A 661 -47.28 6.71 5.64
CA MET A 661 -46.67 6.92 4.34
C MET A 661 -45.95 8.25 4.33
N ASN A 662 -44.72 8.29 3.87
CA ASN A 662 -43.93 9.52 3.83
C ASN A 662 -43.12 9.61 2.53
N TRP A 663 -42.90 10.84 2.10
CA TRP A 663 -41.82 11.22 1.23
C TRP A 663 -40.72 11.88 2.06
N ILE A 664 -39.49 11.39 1.90
CA ILE A 664 -38.31 11.88 2.60
C ILE A 664 -37.37 12.47 1.57
N HIS A 665 -36.90 13.69 1.81
CA HIS A 665 -35.94 14.37 0.95
C HIS A 665 -34.70 14.79 1.74
N ASN A 666 -33.54 14.38 1.26
CA ASN A 666 -32.24 14.82 1.77
C ASN A 666 -31.70 15.95 0.89
N SER A 667 -31.28 17.06 1.48
CA SER A 667 -30.72 18.19 0.74
C SER A 667 -29.40 17.87 0.05
N LYS A 668 -28.67 16.86 0.56
CA LYS A 668 -27.39 16.34 0.02
C LYS A 668 -27.37 14.83 0.10
N ASP A 669 -26.65 14.20 -0.82
CA ASP A 669 -26.25 12.80 -0.68
C ASP A 669 -25.10 12.70 0.31
N PHE A 670 -25.04 11.61 1.09
CA PHE A 670 -23.89 11.37 1.94
C PHE A 670 -22.67 11.07 1.08
N ALA A 671 -21.59 11.80 1.30
CA ALA A 671 -20.39 11.74 0.48
C ALA A 671 -19.15 11.94 1.32
N VAL A 672 -18.06 11.29 0.90
CA VAL A 672 -16.71 11.54 1.41
C VAL A 672 -15.80 11.94 0.26
N SER A 673 -14.80 12.75 0.56
CA SER A 673 -13.71 13.06 -0.35
C SER A 673 -12.46 12.27 0.07
N MET A 674 -11.85 11.57 -0.87
CA MET A 674 -10.58 10.87 -0.69
C MET A 674 -9.53 11.54 -1.57
N ASN A 675 -8.63 12.32 -0.96
CA ASN A 675 -7.66 13.17 -1.67
C ASN A 675 -8.31 14.07 -2.75
N GLY A 676 -9.49 14.67 -2.42
CA GLY A 676 -10.22 15.54 -3.34
C GLY A 676 -11.14 14.83 -4.34
N VAL A 677 -11.16 13.50 -4.35
CA VAL A 677 -12.10 12.71 -5.18
C VAL A 677 -13.33 12.39 -4.35
N LYS A 678 -14.47 12.89 -4.79
CA LYS A 678 -15.77 12.68 -4.14
C LYS A 678 -16.34 11.32 -4.50
N VAL A 679 -16.76 10.56 -3.48
CA VAL A 679 -17.56 9.35 -3.61
C VAL A 679 -18.83 9.52 -2.78
N GLU A 680 -20.00 9.25 -3.37
CA GLU A 680 -21.29 9.51 -2.75
C GLU A 680 -22.25 8.32 -2.82
N GLN A 681 -23.16 8.28 -1.85
CA GLN A 681 -24.27 7.35 -1.81
C GLN A 681 -25.29 7.76 -2.85
N ASP A 682 -25.65 6.86 -3.76
CA ASP A 682 -26.68 7.13 -4.75
C ASP A 682 -28.07 6.63 -4.29
N GLY A 683 -29.11 7.30 -4.80
CA GLY A 683 -30.50 6.93 -4.63
C GLY A 683 -31.13 7.29 -3.28
N ALA A 684 -30.39 7.91 -2.36
CA ALA A 684 -30.90 8.29 -1.03
C ALA A 684 -31.51 9.71 -0.95
N ARG A 685 -31.49 10.47 -2.03
CA ARG A 685 -31.94 11.86 -2.03
C ARG A 685 -33.44 12.01 -1.89
N ASN A 686 -34.21 11.17 -2.56
CA ASN A 686 -35.67 11.13 -2.49
C ASN A 686 -36.10 9.70 -2.18
N LEU A 687 -36.79 9.51 -1.04
CA LEU A 687 -37.20 8.21 -0.56
C LEU A 687 -38.70 8.16 -0.37
N GLY A 688 -39.34 7.13 -0.88
CA GLY A 688 -40.67 6.72 -0.49
C GLY A 688 -40.62 5.80 0.71
N GLU A 689 -41.39 6.05 1.74
CA GLU A 689 -41.45 5.22 2.94
C GLU A 689 -42.85 4.76 3.23
N ILE A 690 -42.99 3.48 3.60
CA ILE A 690 -44.20 2.91 4.20
C ILE A 690 -43.85 2.25 5.51
N LYS A 691 -44.66 2.51 6.56
CA LYS A 691 -44.60 1.83 7.85
C LYS A 691 -45.92 1.22 8.20
N LEU A 692 -45.89 0.02 8.70
CA LEU A 692 -47.03 -0.69 9.25
C LEU A 692 -46.73 -1.07 10.70
N GLY A 693 -47.65 -0.82 11.60
CA GLY A 693 -47.41 -1.12 13.01
C GLY A 693 -48.65 -1.12 13.87
N VAL A 694 -48.41 -1.36 15.13
CA VAL A 694 -49.46 -1.41 16.14
C VAL A 694 -48.95 -0.81 17.47
N ASN A 695 -49.78 -0.03 18.11
CA ASN A 695 -49.62 0.39 19.50
C ASN A 695 -50.61 -0.40 20.36
N GLY A 696 -50.20 -0.77 21.56
CA GLY A 696 -51.07 -1.52 22.49
C GLY A 696 -50.77 -1.14 23.93
N ASN A 697 -51.81 -1.14 24.75
CA ASN A 697 -51.72 -0.99 26.20
C ASN A 697 -51.74 -2.38 26.87
N LEU A 698 -50.64 -2.73 27.54
CA LEU A 698 -50.58 -4.00 28.31
C LEU A 698 -51.34 -3.88 29.63
N ASN A 699 -51.27 -2.70 30.23
CA ASN A 699 -52.02 -2.34 31.44
C ASN A 699 -52.00 -0.80 31.57
N PRO A 700 -52.66 -0.20 32.56
CA PRO A 700 -52.71 1.25 32.75
C PRO A 700 -51.35 1.93 32.90
N ALA A 701 -50.31 1.21 33.32
CA ALA A 701 -48.97 1.74 33.53
C ALA A 701 -48.00 1.45 32.36
N ALA A 702 -48.29 0.41 31.54
CA ALA A 702 -47.35 -0.05 30.52
C ALA A 702 -48.00 -0.12 29.14
N SER A 703 -47.35 0.45 28.14
CA SER A 703 -47.72 0.32 26.73
C SER A 703 -46.54 -0.15 25.90
N VAL A 704 -46.85 -0.91 24.85
CA VAL A 704 -45.89 -1.42 23.87
C VAL A 704 -46.29 -0.94 22.47
N TRP A 705 -45.32 -0.75 21.62
CA TRP A 705 -45.55 -0.50 20.18
C TRP A 705 -44.52 -1.18 19.34
N GLY A 706 -44.87 -1.48 18.11
CA GLY A 706 -43.95 -2.05 17.14
C GLY A 706 -44.37 -1.71 15.75
N ASN A 707 -43.36 -1.62 14.87
CA ASN A 707 -43.60 -1.42 13.45
C ASN A 707 -42.49 -2.03 12.57
N VAL A 708 -42.84 -2.24 11.32
CA VAL A 708 -41.94 -2.56 10.24
C VAL A 708 -42.04 -1.42 9.23
N GLY A 709 -40.91 -0.88 8.85
CA GLY A 709 -40.79 0.19 7.85
C GLY A 709 -39.90 -0.21 6.69
N VAL A 710 -40.30 0.19 5.50
CA VAL A 710 -39.49 0.02 4.27
C VAL A 710 -39.36 1.38 3.60
N GLN A 711 -38.14 1.74 3.25
CA GLN A 711 -37.80 2.90 2.42
C GLN A 711 -37.23 2.42 1.09
N LEU A 712 -37.66 3.04 0.00
CA LEU A 712 -37.18 2.79 -1.34
C LEU A 712 -36.77 4.12 -1.98
N GLY A 713 -35.64 4.11 -2.63
CA GLY A 713 -35.10 5.25 -3.37
C GLY A 713 -34.73 4.87 -4.80
N ASP A 714 -34.08 5.79 -5.48
CA ASP A 714 -33.60 5.59 -6.83
C ASP A 714 -32.41 4.60 -6.85
N ASN A 715 -32.04 4.13 -8.02
CA ASN A 715 -30.82 3.31 -8.29
C ASN A 715 -30.64 2.08 -7.36
N GLY A 716 -31.78 1.54 -6.86
CA GLY A 716 -31.77 0.34 -6.03
C GLY A 716 -31.48 0.58 -4.55
N TYR A 717 -31.54 1.84 -4.07
CA TYR A 717 -31.52 2.13 -2.64
C TYR A 717 -32.72 1.49 -1.94
N ASN A 718 -32.47 0.76 -0.87
CA ASN A 718 -33.52 0.23 0.01
C ASN A 718 -33.07 0.20 1.46
N ASP A 719 -34.03 0.40 2.36
CA ASP A 719 -33.83 0.32 3.79
C ASP A 719 -35.05 -0.36 4.43
N THR A 720 -34.83 -1.36 5.24
CA THR A 720 -35.86 -2.06 5.99
C THR A 720 -35.51 -2.06 7.46
N ALA A 721 -36.45 -1.67 8.31
CA ALA A 721 -36.24 -1.64 9.74
C ALA A 721 -37.44 -2.19 10.50
N VAL A 722 -37.15 -2.84 11.61
CA VAL A 722 -38.14 -3.26 12.64
C VAL A 722 -37.85 -2.47 13.90
N MET A 723 -38.88 -1.89 14.48
CA MET A 723 -38.83 -1.17 15.76
C MET A 723 -39.78 -1.77 16.76
N VAL A 724 -39.33 -1.89 18.01
CA VAL A 724 -40.15 -2.24 19.17
C VAL A 724 -39.88 -1.23 20.26
N GLY A 725 -40.93 -0.81 20.95
CA GLY A 725 -40.84 0.11 22.08
C GLY A 725 -41.69 -0.31 23.27
N LEU A 726 -41.26 0.16 24.42
CA LEU A 726 -41.95 0.01 25.71
C LEU A 726 -41.99 1.36 26.38
N LYS A 727 -43.14 1.70 26.95
CA LYS A 727 -43.35 2.87 27.78
C LYS A 727 -43.91 2.46 29.13
N TYR A 728 -43.39 3.04 30.16
CA TYR A 728 -43.83 2.82 31.53
C TYR A 728 -44.14 4.15 32.23
N LYS A 729 -45.23 4.16 32.97
CA LYS A 729 -45.70 5.31 33.76
C LYS A 729 -45.54 4.97 35.26
N PHE A 730 -45.01 5.90 36.01
CA PHE A 730 -44.84 5.78 37.44
C PHE A 730 -45.92 6.55 38.17
#